data_fe2cf562c63608bda478027910cd1dfc
#
_entry.id   fe2cf562c63608bda478027910cd1dfc
#
_cell.length_a   1.000
_cell.length_b   1.000
_cell.length_c   1.000
_cell.angle_alpha   90.00
_cell.angle_beta   90.00
_cell.angle_gamma   90.00
#
_symmetry.space_group_name_H-M   'P 1'
#
loop_
_entity.id
_entity.type
_entity.pdbx_description
1 polymer ?
#
loop_
_entity_poly.entity_id
_entity_poly.type
_entity_poly.pdbx_seq_one_letter_code
_entity_poly.pdbx_strand_id
1 'polypeptide(L)'
;MSVLRRLKLGLVIVPLAILAWVVVAVVLGSGTFSGARSAVGPSGPSPVCLPATLDHSAALAGTTVNVSPAPETDTANPHTQISFLGTPVTDIQDVSVVGSQSGYHYGHLYGYFQGDGGSFVPDEPFQEGERVAVNAVLQGAGGGTKVSFSFHIATPYPTDSIPEFPNPPAPPSSYESFVSAPDIHPPIMAVTVPDRDPASGDILTTVGPGPGQFGPLIYTPQGRVVWFQPLAGGNAAENLSQQSYEGERDLTWWQGRVLSLGFGEGEDIVMNDDYQTVARVRAGNGFKADLHDFQLAPNQVAYITVYNPMRCDLTPVDGPRNGTIVDTAVQEVDVKTGLVRWEWHSLDHVGVSESHATVPTKDKPVPWDYFHLNSIDAEPSGNLLISGRSTWAAYQLRQGSGLIQWRLGGTQSSFAMGPGAETAWQHDARMLPDGSVTFFDDGSNPRVHYQSRGVRVALDLSHHRASLVKVDTHPSALLADSQGSNQTLPDEDSVIGWGAVPEISEFARDGSLLFDAHLPPGMSSYRAFRFPWSGHPLSAPAVSARVLSTGDSTALFASWNGATDVASWRVLATTEDQDSLKPVETMPDSGFESSVTLPEKYSYVSVQALDAAGQLLGTSNTVAVTPPPAAPPAG
;
A
#
# COMPACT_ATOMS: atom_id res chain seq x y z
N MET A 1 74.54 -22.85 18.85
CA MET A 1 74.53 -21.61 19.64
C MET A 1 73.51 -20.71 18.99
N SER A 2 72.24 -20.80 19.37
CA SER A 2 71.55 -20.06 20.40
C SER A 2 71.55 -18.52 20.15
N VAL A 3 70.37 -17.98 19.70
CA VAL A 3 69.70 -16.83 20.34
C VAL A 3 68.25 -16.78 19.84
N LEU A 4 67.31 -17.14 20.71
CA LEU A 4 65.90 -16.83 20.64
C LEU A 4 65.67 -15.34 20.81
N ARG A 5 64.96 -14.68 19.90
CA ARG A 5 64.33 -13.40 20.16
C ARG A 5 62.80 -13.58 20.23
N ARG A 6 62.27 -13.37 21.42
CA ARG A 6 60.83 -13.32 21.73
C ARG A 6 60.23 -12.07 21.10
N LEU A 7 59.28 -12.25 20.16
CA LEU A 7 58.34 -11.20 19.76
C LEU A 7 57.17 -11.22 20.75
N LYS A 8 56.97 -10.13 21.46
CA LYS A 8 55.76 -9.85 22.24
C LYS A 8 54.64 -9.49 21.24
N LEU A 9 53.63 -10.36 21.09
CA LEU A 9 52.37 -10.01 20.48
C LEU A 9 51.61 -9.12 21.49
N GLY A 10 51.46 -7.85 21.14
CA GLY A 10 50.53 -6.95 21.81
C GLY A 10 49.12 -7.29 21.36
N LEU A 11 48.33 -7.78 22.31
CA LEU A 11 46.87 -8.00 22.12
C LEU A 11 46.20 -6.64 22.09
N VAL A 12 45.84 -6.15 20.90
CA VAL A 12 44.94 -4.99 20.77
C VAL A 12 43.52 -5.55 20.94
N ILE A 13 42.97 -5.33 22.12
CA ILE A 13 41.55 -5.56 22.40
C ILE A 13 40.77 -4.44 21.70
N VAL A 14 40.21 -4.73 20.53
CA VAL A 14 39.15 -3.91 19.91
C VAL A 14 37.87 -4.25 20.66
N PRO A 15 37.19 -3.30 21.30
CA PRO A 15 35.87 -3.58 21.83
C PRO A 15 34.93 -3.86 20.66
N LEU A 16 34.47 -5.10 20.51
CA LEU A 16 33.30 -5.43 19.72
C LEU A 16 32.12 -4.67 20.33
N ALA A 17 31.72 -3.60 19.68
CA ALA A 17 30.40 -3.06 19.86
C ALA A 17 29.43 -4.17 19.39
N ILE A 18 28.76 -4.79 20.34
CA ILE A 18 27.63 -5.67 20.09
C ILE A 18 26.56 -4.79 19.51
N LEU A 19 26.42 -4.78 18.18
CA LEU A 19 25.20 -4.36 17.52
C LEU A 19 24.13 -5.34 18.03
N ALA A 20 23.31 -4.87 18.95
CA ALA A 20 22.07 -5.54 19.29
C ALA A 20 21.17 -5.41 18.05
N TRP A 21 21.15 -6.42 17.24
CA TRP A 21 20.07 -6.67 16.28
C TRP A 21 18.80 -6.79 17.11
N VAL A 22 17.96 -5.76 17.04
CA VAL A 22 16.56 -5.91 17.39
C VAL A 22 15.97 -6.76 16.26
N VAL A 23 16.13 -8.06 16.41
CA VAL A 23 15.25 -9.01 15.75
C VAL A 23 13.89 -8.66 16.32
N VAL A 24 13.03 -8.02 15.54
CA VAL A 24 11.60 -8.09 15.74
C VAL A 24 11.20 -9.52 15.31
N ALA A 25 11.73 -10.49 16.03
CA ALA A 25 11.01 -11.72 16.21
C ALA A 25 9.68 -11.29 16.83
N VAL A 26 8.58 -11.75 16.30
CA VAL A 26 7.36 -11.94 17.06
C VAL A 26 7.69 -12.97 18.16
N VAL A 27 8.54 -12.57 19.08
CA VAL A 27 8.66 -13.18 20.39
C VAL A 27 7.49 -12.57 21.15
N LEU A 28 6.40 -13.31 21.18
CA LEU A 28 5.42 -13.17 22.23
C LEU A 28 6.19 -13.10 23.54
N GLY A 29 6.46 -11.86 23.99
CA GLY A 29 7.00 -11.64 25.32
C GLY A 29 6.10 -12.38 26.29
N SER A 30 6.69 -13.18 27.17
CA SER A 30 6.05 -13.76 28.34
C SER A 30 5.71 -12.65 29.36
N GLY A 31 4.96 -11.65 28.92
CA GLY A 31 4.21 -10.75 29.76
C GLY A 31 2.97 -11.50 30.20
N THR A 32 2.86 -11.77 31.47
CA THR A 32 1.64 -12.27 32.11
C THR A 32 0.51 -11.31 31.80
N PHE A 33 -0.33 -11.68 30.84
CA PHE A 33 -1.61 -11.02 30.57
C PHE A 33 -2.53 -11.28 31.76
N SER A 34 -2.44 -10.42 32.76
CA SER A 34 -3.38 -10.34 33.86
C SER A 34 -4.51 -9.41 33.42
N GLY A 35 -5.65 -9.98 33.01
CA GLY A 35 -6.90 -9.25 32.96
C GLY A 35 -7.57 -8.98 31.61
N ALA A 36 -7.25 -9.68 30.53
CA ALA A 36 -8.21 -9.75 29.42
C ALA A 36 -9.40 -10.61 29.85
N ARG A 37 -10.54 -10.00 30.14
CA ARG A 37 -11.80 -10.71 30.18
C ARG A 37 -11.98 -11.35 28.81
N SER A 38 -11.85 -12.69 28.76
CA SER A 38 -12.31 -13.46 27.61
C SER A 38 -13.73 -13.04 27.32
N ALA A 39 -13.95 -12.38 26.19
CA ALA A 39 -15.28 -12.32 25.61
C ALA A 39 -15.69 -13.78 25.40
N VAL A 40 -16.54 -14.30 26.24
CA VAL A 40 -17.18 -15.60 26.06
C VAL A 40 -18.05 -15.40 24.82
N GLY A 41 -17.52 -15.79 23.67
CA GLY A 41 -18.31 -15.88 22.44
C GLY A 41 -19.40 -16.92 22.63
N PRO A 42 -20.45 -16.90 21.83
CA PRO A 42 -21.57 -17.80 21.93
C PRO A 42 -21.08 -19.26 21.99
N SER A 43 -21.61 -20.03 22.92
CA SER A 43 -21.26 -21.44 23.19
C SER A 43 -21.90 -22.41 22.17
N GLY A 44 -21.88 -22.04 20.89
CA GLY A 44 -22.28 -22.89 19.78
C GLY A 44 -21.09 -23.67 19.19
N PRO A 45 -21.34 -24.72 18.39
CA PRO A 45 -20.28 -25.33 17.59
C PRO A 45 -19.67 -24.27 16.67
N SER A 46 -18.32 -24.26 16.54
CA SER A 46 -17.65 -23.37 15.63
C SER A 46 -18.12 -23.62 14.20
N PRO A 47 -18.30 -22.56 13.39
CA PRO A 47 -18.77 -22.71 12.03
C PRO A 47 -17.80 -23.54 11.20
N VAL A 48 -18.32 -24.37 10.33
CA VAL A 48 -17.56 -24.99 9.24
C VAL A 48 -17.32 -23.88 8.22
N CYS A 49 -16.07 -23.52 8.02
CA CYS A 49 -15.66 -22.43 7.12
C CYS A 49 -14.72 -22.89 6.01
N LEU A 50 -14.16 -24.12 6.14
CA LEU A 50 -13.32 -24.68 5.08
C LEU A 50 -14.26 -25.30 4.04
N PRO A 51 -14.27 -24.78 2.79
CA PRO A 51 -15.22 -25.22 1.77
C PRO A 51 -14.98 -26.68 1.40
N ALA A 52 -16.05 -27.42 1.18
CA ALA A 52 -15.99 -28.81 0.71
C ALA A 52 -15.60 -28.90 -0.78
N THR A 53 -15.87 -27.86 -1.54
CA THR A 53 -15.53 -27.70 -2.95
C THR A 53 -14.88 -26.34 -3.18
N LEU A 54 -13.97 -26.26 -4.12
CA LEU A 54 -13.31 -25.03 -4.53
C LEU A 54 -13.79 -24.59 -5.93
N ASP A 55 -13.32 -23.43 -6.37
CA ASP A 55 -13.63 -22.83 -7.68
C ASP A 55 -15.10 -22.45 -7.83
N HIS A 56 -15.65 -21.75 -6.82
CA HIS A 56 -16.98 -21.17 -6.87
C HIS A 56 -17.04 -20.08 -7.98
N SER A 57 -17.90 -20.27 -8.96
CA SER A 57 -18.05 -19.31 -10.05
C SER A 57 -19.09 -18.25 -9.71
N ALA A 58 -18.73 -16.98 -9.86
CA ALA A 58 -19.69 -15.88 -9.80
C ALA A 58 -20.68 -15.87 -10.98
N ALA A 59 -20.40 -16.59 -12.08
CA ALA A 59 -21.26 -16.62 -13.27
C ALA A 59 -22.53 -17.43 -13.03
N LEU A 60 -23.69 -16.82 -13.24
CA LEU A 60 -24.99 -17.51 -13.19
C LEU A 60 -25.19 -18.37 -14.43
N ALA A 61 -25.45 -19.66 -14.23
CA ALA A 61 -25.61 -20.63 -15.30
C ALA A 61 -26.74 -20.23 -16.29
N GLY A 62 -26.41 -20.28 -17.57
CA GLY A 62 -27.36 -19.95 -18.66
C GLY A 62 -27.61 -18.45 -18.88
N THR A 63 -26.78 -17.60 -18.24
CA THR A 63 -26.83 -16.13 -18.39
C THR A 63 -25.45 -15.57 -18.71
N THR A 64 -25.37 -14.25 -18.98
CA THR A 64 -24.14 -13.47 -19.06
C THR A 64 -23.87 -12.68 -17.78
N VAL A 65 -24.65 -12.92 -16.73
CA VAL A 65 -24.59 -12.15 -15.48
C VAL A 65 -23.71 -12.88 -14.46
N ASN A 66 -22.82 -12.11 -13.84
CA ASN A 66 -22.05 -12.53 -12.66
C ASN A 66 -22.69 -11.92 -11.41
N VAL A 67 -22.63 -12.64 -10.32
CA VAL A 67 -23.22 -12.19 -9.04
C VAL A 67 -22.16 -12.20 -7.92
N SER A 68 -22.36 -11.33 -6.94
CA SER A 68 -21.60 -11.31 -5.71
C SER A 68 -22.57 -11.08 -4.53
N PRO A 69 -22.52 -11.87 -3.45
CA PRO A 69 -21.62 -13.01 -3.21
C PRO A 69 -21.76 -14.14 -4.25
N ALA A 70 -20.67 -14.89 -4.49
CA ALA A 70 -20.72 -16.03 -5.41
C ALA A 70 -21.68 -17.12 -4.90
N PRO A 71 -22.35 -17.87 -5.80
CA PRO A 71 -23.21 -18.98 -5.39
C PRO A 71 -22.45 -20.01 -4.54
N GLU A 72 -23.05 -20.42 -3.44
CA GLU A 72 -22.55 -21.41 -2.47
C GLU A 72 -21.26 -21.00 -1.71
N THR A 73 -20.85 -19.72 -1.75
CA THR A 73 -19.77 -19.24 -0.87
C THR A 73 -20.18 -19.29 0.60
N ASP A 74 -19.18 -19.51 1.48
CA ASP A 74 -19.33 -19.50 2.95
C ASP A 74 -18.68 -18.24 3.58
N THR A 75 -18.26 -17.24 2.77
CA THR A 75 -17.41 -16.12 3.20
C THR A 75 -18.13 -14.77 3.26
N ALA A 76 -19.41 -14.70 2.85
CA ALA A 76 -20.15 -13.45 2.77
C ALA A 76 -20.29 -12.75 4.15
N ASN A 77 -20.07 -11.43 4.16
CA ASN A 77 -20.21 -10.63 5.38
C ASN A 77 -21.70 -10.40 5.71
N PRO A 78 -22.09 -10.27 7.01
CA PRO A 78 -23.46 -9.89 7.40
C PRO A 78 -24.00 -8.61 6.74
N HIS A 79 -23.14 -7.68 6.35
CA HIS A 79 -23.52 -6.43 5.69
C HIS A 79 -23.39 -6.47 4.16
N THR A 80 -23.30 -7.66 3.55
CA THR A 80 -23.13 -7.78 2.11
C THR A 80 -24.34 -7.25 1.34
N GLN A 81 -24.08 -6.57 0.22
CA GLN A 81 -25.04 -6.32 -0.84
C GLN A 81 -25.09 -7.51 -1.81
N ILE A 82 -26.09 -7.56 -2.69
CA ILE A 82 -26.19 -8.56 -3.74
C ILE A 82 -25.98 -7.87 -5.09
N SER A 83 -24.84 -8.12 -5.71
CA SER A 83 -24.42 -7.52 -6.98
C SER A 83 -24.86 -8.37 -8.17
N PHE A 84 -25.28 -7.72 -9.25
CA PHE A 84 -25.58 -8.30 -10.55
C PHE A 84 -24.78 -7.52 -11.60
N LEU A 85 -23.76 -8.11 -12.19
CA LEU A 85 -22.87 -7.49 -13.17
C LEU A 85 -23.04 -8.16 -14.55
N GLY A 86 -23.14 -7.37 -15.61
CA GLY A 86 -23.31 -7.84 -16.99
C GLY A 86 -24.73 -7.68 -17.55
N THR A 87 -25.60 -6.94 -16.85
CA THR A 87 -26.94 -6.55 -17.33
C THR A 87 -27.32 -5.19 -16.74
N PRO A 88 -27.98 -4.28 -17.52
CA PRO A 88 -28.40 -2.98 -16.96
C PRO A 88 -29.33 -3.15 -15.75
N VAL A 89 -29.25 -2.23 -14.79
CA VAL A 89 -30.07 -2.28 -13.57
C VAL A 89 -31.58 -2.31 -13.86
N THR A 90 -32.04 -1.71 -14.95
CA THR A 90 -33.41 -1.72 -15.40
C THR A 90 -33.92 -3.11 -15.76
N ASP A 91 -33.01 -4.00 -16.11
CA ASP A 91 -33.30 -5.38 -16.52
C ASP A 91 -33.29 -6.37 -15.36
N ILE A 92 -32.97 -5.91 -14.14
CA ILE A 92 -32.98 -6.67 -12.89
C ILE A 92 -34.33 -6.42 -12.20
N GLN A 93 -35.18 -7.42 -12.12
CA GLN A 93 -36.55 -7.28 -11.59
C GLN A 93 -36.84 -8.36 -10.54
N ASP A 94 -37.87 -8.13 -9.73
CA ASP A 94 -38.42 -9.08 -8.75
C ASP A 94 -37.34 -9.68 -7.83
N VAL A 95 -36.38 -8.87 -7.39
CA VAL A 95 -35.33 -9.32 -6.47
C VAL A 95 -35.96 -9.66 -5.12
N SER A 96 -35.77 -10.91 -4.68
CA SER A 96 -36.26 -11.43 -3.42
C SER A 96 -35.09 -12.07 -2.67
N VAL A 97 -34.83 -11.60 -1.47
CA VAL A 97 -33.71 -12.02 -0.62
C VAL A 97 -34.26 -12.53 0.71
N VAL A 98 -33.92 -13.77 1.06
CA VAL A 98 -34.46 -14.45 2.26
C VAL A 98 -33.33 -15.12 3.04
N GLY A 99 -33.07 -14.66 4.24
CA GLY A 99 -32.20 -15.33 5.20
C GLY A 99 -32.94 -16.47 5.93
N SER A 100 -32.26 -17.57 6.17
CA SER A 100 -32.85 -18.76 6.83
C SER A 100 -33.20 -18.52 8.29
N GLN A 101 -32.64 -17.52 8.92
CA GLN A 101 -32.90 -17.12 10.31
C GLN A 101 -33.52 -15.73 10.39
N SER A 102 -33.05 -14.76 9.62
CA SER A 102 -33.52 -13.38 9.62
C SER A 102 -34.84 -13.19 8.82
N GLY A 103 -35.16 -14.10 7.91
CA GLY A 103 -36.37 -14.03 7.12
C GLY A 103 -36.20 -13.16 5.86
N TYR A 104 -37.29 -12.52 5.42
CA TYR A 104 -37.29 -11.70 4.22
C TYR A 104 -36.59 -10.35 4.45
N HIS A 105 -35.65 -9.98 3.56
CA HIS A 105 -34.96 -8.69 3.59
C HIS A 105 -35.56 -7.72 2.57
N TYR A 106 -35.99 -6.57 3.06
CA TYR A 106 -36.29 -5.40 2.24
C TYR A 106 -34.97 -4.71 1.87
N GLY A 107 -35.00 -3.91 0.80
CA GLY A 107 -33.81 -3.18 0.36
C GLY A 107 -34.07 -2.45 -0.95
N HIS A 108 -33.03 -1.85 -1.49
CA HIS A 108 -33.10 -1.02 -2.69
C HIS A 108 -32.09 -1.48 -3.75
N LEU A 109 -32.51 -1.42 -5.01
CA LEU A 109 -31.66 -1.73 -6.14
C LEU A 109 -31.04 -0.44 -6.70
N TYR A 110 -29.71 -0.34 -6.69
CA TYR A 110 -28.94 0.80 -7.19
C TYR A 110 -28.12 0.37 -8.41
N GLY A 111 -28.09 1.22 -9.45
CA GLY A 111 -27.29 0.98 -10.65
C GLY A 111 -25.85 1.45 -10.47
N TYR A 112 -24.92 0.78 -11.15
CA TYR A 112 -23.54 1.24 -11.27
C TYR A 112 -23.42 2.42 -12.22
N PHE A 113 -22.42 3.27 -12.00
CA PHE A 113 -22.13 4.41 -12.88
C PHE A 113 -21.87 3.97 -14.33
N GLN A 114 -21.28 2.80 -14.54
CA GLN A 114 -21.00 2.23 -15.85
C GLN A 114 -22.26 1.77 -16.61
N GLY A 115 -23.39 1.60 -15.92
CA GLY A 115 -24.66 1.20 -16.50
C GLY A 115 -24.78 -0.28 -16.86
N ASP A 116 -23.79 -1.10 -16.48
CA ASP A 116 -23.67 -2.52 -16.84
C ASP A 116 -24.06 -3.47 -15.70
N GLY A 117 -24.70 -2.94 -14.65
CA GLY A 117 -25.16 -3.72 -13.52
C GLY A 117 -25.80 -2.89 -12.43
N GLY A 118 -26.04 -3.54 -11.31
CA GLY A 118 -26.52 -2.91 -10.08
C GLY A 118 -26.46 -3.85 -8.89
N SER A 119 -26.59 -3.25 -7.71
CA SER A 119 -26.62 -3.96 -6.44
C SER A 119 -27.93 -3.76 -5.70
N PHE A 120 -28.50 -4.86 -5.23
CA PHE A 120 -29.52 -4.83 -4.19
C PHE A 120 -28.85 -4.67 -2.84
N VAL A 121 -29.15 -3.56 -2.18
CA VAL A 121 -28.62 -3.22 -0.83
C VAL A 121 -29.73 -3.48 0.19
N PRO A 122 -29.58 -4.50 1.06
CA PRO A 122 -30.54 -4.77 2.13
C PRO A 122 -30.58 -3.61 3.15
N ASP A 123 -31.78 -3.32 3.68
CA ASP A 123 -31.97 -2.30 4.72
C ASP A 123 -31.39 -2.71 6.08
N GLU A 124 -31.36 -4.03 6.35
CA GLU A 124 -30.87 -4.61 7.61
C GLU A 124 -29.84 -5.71 7.31
N PRO A 125 -28.82 -5.88 8.16
CA PRO A 125 -27.81 -6.91 7.99
C PRO A 125 -28.39 -8.32 8.15
N PHE A 126 -27.72 -9.30 7.57
CA PHE A 126 -27.99 -10.72 7.74
C PHE A 126 -27.50 -11.23 9.11
N GLN A 127 -28.01 -12.39 9.55
CA GLN A 127 -27.48 -13.04 10.74
C GLN A 127 -26.26 -13.90 10.42
N GLU A 128 -25.30 -13.89 11.35
CA GLU A 128 -24.10 -14.72 11.24
C GLU A 128 -24.45 -16.22 11.14
N GLY A 129 -23.79 -16.93 10.22
CA GLY A 129 -23.97 -18.36 10.02
C GLY A 129 -25.26 -18.77 9.32
N GLU A 130 -26.07 -17.81 8.82
CA GLU A 130 -27.28 -18.16 8.07
C GLU A 130 -27.03 -18.38 6.58
N ARG A 131 -27.93 -19.17 5.97
CA ARG A 131 -28.00 -19.32 4.53
C ARG A 131 -28.96 -18.28 3.97
N VAL A 132 -28.54 -17.55 2.95
CA VAL A 132 -29.34 -16.56 2.22
C VAL A 132 -29.71 -17.11 0.86
N ALA A 133 -30.99 -17.07 0.50
CA ALA A 133 -31.51 -17.43 -0.80
C ALA A 133 -31.91 -16.18 -1.57
N VAL A 134 -31.42 -16.05 -2.81
CA VAL A 134 -31.69 -14.94 -3.72
C VAL A 134 -32.46 -15.45 -4.94
N ASN A 135 -33.54 -14.76 -5.29
CA ASN A 135 -34.26 -14.97 -6.55
C ASN A 135 -34.37 -13.62 -7.27
N ALA A 136 -34.29 -13.65 -8.58
CA ALA A 136 -34.49 -12.46 -9.41
C ALA A 136 -35.01 -12.86 -10.80
N VAL A 137 -35.52 -11.87 -11.55
CA VAL A 137 -35.86 -12.01 -12.98
C VAL A 137 -34.93 -11.09 -13.76
N LEU A 138 -34.11 -11.67 -14.63
CA LEU A 138 -33.22 -10.93 -15.54
C LEU A 138 -33.94 -10.79 -16.91
N GLN A 139 -34.25 -9.55 -17.30
CA GLN A 139 -34.88 -9.26 -18.59
C GLN A 139 -33.84 -9.32 -19.72
N GLY A 140 -34.25 -9.79 -20.89
CA GLY A 140 -33.39 -9.85 -22.05
C GLY A 140 -34.24 -9.89 -23.34
N ALA A 141 -33.59 -9.89 -24.50
CA ALA A 141 -34.26 -9.87 -25.80
C ALA A 141 -35.27 -11.05 -26.02
N GLY A 142 -35.14 -12.13 -25.26
CA GLY A 142 -36.02 -13.32 -25.33
C GLY A 142 -37.07 -13.39 -24.22
N GLY A 143 -37.17 -12.37 -23.35
CA GLY A 143 -38.05 -12.36 -22.16
C GLY A 143 -37.28 -12.53 -20.86
N GLY A 144 -38.02 -12.57 -19.73
CA GLY A 144 -37.44 -12.67 -18.41
C GLY A 144 -36.92 -14.07 -18.08
N THR A 145 -35.64 -14.18 -17.70
CA THR A 145 -35.02 -15.40 -17.18
C THR A 145 -35.06 -15.38 -15.65
N LYS A 146 -35.71 -16.37 -15.01
CA LYS A 146 -35.67 -16.52 -13.56
C LYS A 146 -34.37 -17.13 -13.16
N VAL A 147 -33.70 -16.47 -12.20
CA VAL A 147 -32.46 -16.94 -11.60
C VAL A 147 -32.64 -17.16 -10.08
N SER A 148 -31.92 -18.15 -9.55
CA SER A 148 -31.93 -18.45 -8.12
C SER A 148 -30.57 -18.96 -7.72
N PHE A 149 -30.03 -18.44 -6.61
CA PHE A 149 -28.79 -18.90 -6.00
C PHE A 149 -28.83 -18.68 -4.47
N SER A 150 -27.84 -19.17 -3.80
CA SER A 150 -27.72 -18.99 -2.34
C SER A 150 -26.26 -18.92 -1.92
N PHE A 151 -26.03 -18.37 -0.75
CA PHE A 151 -24.73 -18.27 -0.12
C PHE A 151 -24.89 -18.33 1.41
N HIS A 152 -23.79 -18.48 2.15
CA HIS A 152 -23.79 -18.45 3.60
C HIS A 152 -23.08 -17.20 4.14
N ILE A 153 -23.58 -16.74 5.28
CA ILE A 153 -23.00 -15.61 5.99
C ILE A 153 -21.93 -16.14 6.96
N ALA A 154 -20.74 -15.59 6.83
CA ALA A 154 -19.62 -15.88 7.72
C ALA A 154 -19.90 -15.39 9.16
N THR A 155 -19.12 -15.90 10.11
CA THR A 155 -19.05 -15.34 11.47
C THR A 155 -17.77 -14.51 11.59
N PRO A 156 -17.83 -13.17 11.48
CA PRO A 156 -16.66 -12.33 11.53
C PRO A 156 -15.89 -12.44 12.85
N TYR A 157 -14.58 -12.28 12.78
CA TYR A 157 -13.75 -12.13 13.96
C TYR A 157 -13.45 -10.63 14.17
N PRO A 158 -13.79 -10.05 15.34
CA PRO A 158 -13.61 -8.62 15.57
C PRO A 158 -12.14 -8.24 15.62
N THR A 159 -11.76 -7.23 14.85
CA THR A 159 -10.37 -6.74 14.71
C THR A 159 -10.03 -5.61 15.68
N ASP A 160 -11.03 -4.98 16.32
CA ASP A 160 -10.86 -3.84 17.22
C ASP A 160 -9.88 -4.09 18.38
N SER A 161 -9.72 -5.33 18.78
CA SER A 161 -8.82 -5.73 19.87
C SER A 161 -7.40 -6.08 19.39
N ILE A 162 -7.15 -6.12 18.09
CA ILE A 162 -5.84 -6.40 17.53
C ILE A 162 -4.99 -5.16 17.68
N PRO A 163 -3.79 -5.26 18.30
CA PRO A 163 -2.89 -4.13 18.43
C PRO A 163 -2.45 -3.59 17.06
N GLU A 164 -2.19 -2.30 17.00
CA GLU A 164 -1.49 -1.69 15.86
C GLU A 164 0.01 -1.94 15.94
N PHE A 165 0.71 -1.79 14.83
CA PHE A 165 2.17 -1.75 14.84
C PHE A 165 2.64 -0.58 15.71
N PRO A 166 3.69 -0.80 16.55
CA PRO A 166 4.22 0.27 17.37
C PRO A 166 4.88 1.36 16.51
N ASN A 167 4.67 2.61 16.89
CA ASN A 167 5.33 3.75 16.31
C ASN A 167 6.28 4.39 17.33
N PRO A 168 7.54 3.89 17.48
CA PRO A 168 8.50 4.47 18.39
C PRO A 168 8.95 5.86 17.92
N PRO A 169 9.29 6.79 18.82
CA PRO A 169 9.79 8.11 18.44
C PRO A 169 11.11 8.00 17.66
N ALA A 170 11.24 8.80 16.60
CA ALA A 170 12.48 8.90 15.85
C ALA A 170 13.50 9.81 16.57
N PRO A 171 14.81 9.50 16.50
CA PRO A 171 15.82 10.46 16.87
C PRO A 171 15.79 11.67 15.91
N PRO A 172 16.05 12.91 16.40
CA PRO A 172 16.04 14.11 15.56
C PRO A 172 16.95 14.07 14.32
N SER A 173 17.98 13.24 14.34
CA SER A 173 18.89 13.03 13.21
C SER A 173 18.32 12.15 12.09
N SER A 174 17.13 11.62 12.24
CA SER A 174 16.48 10.73 11.27
C SER A 174 15.52 11.45 10.34
N TYR A 175 15.20 12.71 10.59
CA TYR A 175 14.28 13.49 9.77
C TYR A 175 14.73 14.92 9.55
N GLU A 176 14.26 15.52 8.47
CA GLU A 176 14.50 16.92 8.16
C GLU A 176 13.60 17.84 8.99
N SER A 177 14.01 19.09 9.10
CA SER A 177 13.25 20.15 9.77
C SER A 177 13.42 21.44 9.00
N PHE A 178 12.33 22.13 8.75
CA PHE A 178 12.30 23.34 7.94
C PHE A 178 11.84 24.53 8.78
N VAL A 179 12.46 25.69 8.58
CA VAL A 179 12.11 26.92 9.29
C VAL A 179 10.80 27.51 8.75
N SER A 180 10.58 27.42 7.44
CA SER A 180 9.36 27.90 6.78
C SER A 180 8.19 26.93 6.88
N ALA A 181 8.45 25.66 7.18
CA ALA A 181 7.46 24.58 7.33
C ALA A 181 7.72 23.74 8.60
N PRO A 182 7.56 24.33 9.81
CA PRO A 182 8.01 23.71 11.06
C PRO A 182 7.22 22.47 11.49
N ASP A 183 6.08 22.22 10.88
CA ASP A 183 5.24 21.05 11.18
C ASP A 183 5.52 19.84 10.27
N ILE A 184 6.45 19.98 9.33
CA ILE A 184 6.81 18.96 8.35
C ILE A 184 8.19 18.37 8.70
N HIS A 185 8.21 17.05 9.00
CA HIS A 185 9.41 16.31 9.41
C HIS A 185 9.54 15.00 8.62
N PRO A 186 9.83 15.06 7.30
CA PRO A 186 10.04 13.86 6.49
C PRO A 186 11.34 13.18 6.88
N PRO A 187 11.45 11.85 6.73
CA PRO A 187 12.71 11.15 6.95
C PRO A 187 13.79 11.61 5.97
N ILE A 188 15.04 11.52 6.38
CA ILE A 188 16.19 11.83 5.52
C ILE A 188 16.44 10.64 4.60
N MET A 189 16.43 10.84 3.28
CA MET A 189 16.89 9.84 2.32
C MET A 189 18.38 10.02 2.06
N ALA A 190 19.18 9.00 2.34
CA ALA A 190 20.62 9.01 2.07
C ALA A 190 20.91 8.26 0.76
N VAL A 191 21.39 8.99 -0.25
CA VAL A 191 21.79 8.42 -1.54
C VAL A 191 23.20 7.86 -1.44
N THR A 192 23.35 6.56 -1.64
CA THR A 192 24.63 5.81 -1.58
C THR A 192 25.26 5.63 -2.94
N VAL A 193 24.43 5.48 -3.99
CA VAL A 193 24.86 5.49 -5.39
C VAL A 193 24.09 6.61 -6.11
N PRO A 194 24.78 7.67 -6.55
CA PRO A 194 24.13 8.76 -7.28
C PRO A 194 23.45 8.27 -8.56
N ASP A 195 22.29 8.84 -8.84
CA ASP A 195 21.48 8.53 -9.99
C ASP A 195 22.25 8.68 -11.30
N ARG A 196 22.19 7.68 -12.15
CA ARG A 196 22.81 7.64 -13.49
C ARG A 196 21.79 7.66 -14.62
N ASP A 197 20.51 7.57 -14.29
CA ASP A 197 19.40 7.72 -15.23
C ASP A 197 18.35 8.72 -14.73
N PRO A 198 18.57 10.04 -14.91
CA PRO A 198 17.64 11.06 -14.46
C PRO A 198 16.28 11.03 -15.21
N ALA A 199 16.15 10.26 -16.28
CA ALA A 199 14.89 10.11 -17.02
C ALA A 199 13.85 9.27 -16.27
N SER A 200 14.28 8.46 -15.30
CA SER A 200 13.39 7.60 -14.51
C SER A 200 12.40 8.36 -13.62
N GLY A 201 12.63 9.65 -13.34
CA GLY A 201 11.74 10.52 -12.56
C GLY A 201 12.04 10.53 -11.06
N ASP A 202 11.07 11.06 -10.30
CA ASP A 202 11.15 11.16 -8.84
C ASP A 202 10.84 9.82 -8.15
N ILE A 203 11.22 9.73 -6.87
CA ILE A 203 11.00 8.54 -6.05
C ILE A 203 9.73 8.76 -5.22
N LEU A 204 8.71 7.96 -5.49
CA LEU A 204 7.44 7.92 -4.78
C LEU A 204 7.49 6.78 -3.77
N THR A 205 7.26 7.10 -2.49
CA THR A 205 7.29 6.11 -1.41
C THR A 205 6.40 6.52 -0.26
N THR A 206 6.14 5.61 0.65
CA THR A 206 5.49 5.89 1.92
C THR A 206 6.44 5.54 3.05
N VAL A 207 6.27 6.20 4.18
CA VAL A 207 6.99 5.83 5.40
C VAL A 207 6.00 5.07 6.26
N GLY A 208 6.18 3.78 6.31
CA GLY A 208 5.33 2.84 7.04
C GLY A 208 5.74 2.69 8.48
N PRO A 209 5.06 1.82 9.27
CA PRO A 209 5.19 1.81 10.73
C PRO A 209 6.64 1.87 11.19
N GLY A 210 6.97 2.91 11.93
CA GLY A 210 8.35 3.20 12.34
C GLY A 210 8.46 4.56 13.00
N PRO A 211 9.70 5.04 13.27
CA PRO A 211 9.91 6.32 13.90
C PRO A 211 9.58 7.50 12.98
N GLY A 212 8.95 8.55 13.50
CA GLY A 212 8.71 9.82 12.83
C GLY A 212 7.25 10.07 12.44
N GLN A 213 7.04 10.94 11.46
CA GLN A 213 5.74 11.20 10.85
C GLN A 213 5.50 10.21 9.72
N PHE A 214 4.28 9.69 9.62
CA PHE A 214 3.83 8.83 8.52
C PHE A 214 3.18 9.66 7.44
N GLY A 215 3.27 9.20 6.22
CA GLY A 215 2.59 9.81 5.11
C GLY A 215 3.20 9.47 3.74
N PRO A 216 2.48 9.80 2.66
CA PRO A 216 3.01 9.71 1.32
C PRO A 216 4.07 10.78 1.08
N LEU A 217 5.12 10.43 0.33
CA LEU A 217 6.36 11.21 0.23
C LEU A 217 6.98 11.08 -1.15
N ILE A 218 7.41 12.19 -1.73
CA ILE A 218 8.14 12.27 -3.00
C ILE A 218 9.51 12.86 -2.77
N TYR A 219 10.56 12.17 -3.25
CA TYR A 219 11.93 12.67 -3.27
C TYR A 219 12.45 12.84 -4.68
N THR A 220 13.35 13.80 -4.86
CA THR A 220 14.19 13.82 -6.06
C THR A 220 15.19 12.65 -6.05
N PRO A 221 15.79 12.28 -7.20
CA PRO A 221 16.87 11.30 -7.24
C PRO A 221 18.13 11.67 -6.41
N GLN A 222 18.23 12.92 -5.97
CA GLN A 222 19.30 13.37 -5.06
C GLN A 222 18.92 13.22 -3.58
N GLY A 223 17.76 12.62 -3.26
CA GLY A 223 17.26 12.42 -1.92
C GLY A 223 16.67 13.65 -1.26
N ARG A 224 16.37 14.72 -2.03
CA ARG A 224 15.71 15.93 -1.51
C ARG A 224 14.20 15.77 -1.55
N VAL A 225 13.51 16.22 -0.51
CA VAL A 225 12.05 16.23 -0.45
C VAL A 225 11.47 17.13 -1.55
N VAL A 226 10.51 16.61 -2.30
CA VAL A 226 9.65 17.36 -3.23
C VAL A 226 8.32 17.65 -2.53
N TRP A 227 7.71 16.62 -1.99
CA TRP A 227 6.41 16.70 -1.33
C TRP A 227 6.31 15.70 -0.19
N PHE A 228 5.70 16.11 0.91
CA PHE A 228 5.36 15.24 2.04
C PHE A 228 4.04 15.66 2.65
N GLN A 229 3.15 14.70 2.87
CA GLN A 229 1.88 14.92 3.56
C GLN A 229 1.82 14.07 4.83
N PRO A 230 2.20 14.61 6.00
CA PRO A 230 2.08 13.88 7.25
C PRO A 230 0.61 13.59 7.56
N LEU A 231 0.33 12.35 7.97
CA LEU A 231 -1.00 11.92 8.38
C LEU A 231 -1.21 12.12 9.87
N ALA A 232 -2.44 12.53 10.24
CA ALA A 232 -2.81 12.72 11.63
C ALA A 232 -3.31 11.42 12.28
N GLY A 233 -3.33 11.39 13.63
CA GLY A 233 -4.02 10.35 14.39
C GLY A 233 -3.35 8.97 14.42
N GLY A 234 -2.07 8.86 14.03
CA GLY A 234 -1.36 7.58 14.01
C GLY A 234 -1.67 6.73 12.77
N ASN A 235 -2.43 7.25 11.79
CA ASN A 235 -2.65 6.57 10.53
C ASN A 235 -1.33 6.43 9.76
N ALA A 236 -1.12 5.25 9.17
CA ALA A 236 -0.07 5.01 8.20
C ALA A 236 -0.54 5.33 6.78
N ALA A 237 0.40 5.61 5.89
CA ALA A 237 0.18 5.59 4.45
C ALA A 237 1.02 4.48 3.84
N GLU A 238 0.44 3.74 2.88
CA GLU A 238 1.14 2.68 2.18
C GLU A 238 0.87 2.76 0.68
N ASN A 239 1.81 2.26 -0.13
CA ASN A 239 1.63 2.05 -1.56
C ASN A 239 1.41 3.34 -2.36
N LEU A 240 2.18 4.42 -2.10
CA LEU A 240 2.14 5.63 -2.94
C LEU A 240 2.59 5.30 -4.36
N SER A 241 1.74 5.59 -5.32
CA SER A 241 2.00 5.37 -6.74
C SER A 241 1.39 6.48 -7.58
N GLN A 242 1.65 6.44 -8.89
CA GLN A 242 0.98 7.27 -9.89
C GLN A 242 0.07 6.39 -10.74
N GLN A 243 -1.21 6.74 -10.81
CA GLN A 243 -2.19 6.03 -11.63
C GLN A 243 -3.00 7.01 -12.48
N SER A 244 -3.72 6.49 -13.48
CA SER A 244 -4.61 7.33 -14.29
C SER A 244 -6.03 7.31 -13.72
N TYR A 245 -6.57 8.48 -13.40
CA TYR A 245 -7.97 8.65 -13.02
C TYR A 245 -8.63 9.72 -13.89
N GLU A 246 -9.79 9.42 -14.51
CA GLU A 246 -10.50 10.31 -15.46
C GLU A 246 -9.63 10.85 -16.62
N GLY A 247 -8.52 10.17 -16.94
CA GLY A 247 -7.60 10.54 -18.02
C GLY A 247 -6.41 11.40 -17.56
N GLU A 248 -6.41 11.84 -16.32
CA GLU A 248 -5.30 12.58 -15.70
C GLU A 248 -4.35 11.62 -14.96
N ARG A 249 -3.16 12.10 -14.61
CA ARG A 249 -2.18 11.37 -13.82
C ARG A 249 -2.26 11.83 -12.38
N ASP A 250 -2.73 10.95 -11.51
CA ASP A 250 -2.99 11.25 -10.10
C ASP A 250 -2.08 10.42 -9.19
N LEU A 251 -1.78 10.96 -8.02
CA LEU A 251 -1.19 10.20 -6.93
C LEU A 251 -2.25 9.31 -6.28
N THR A 252 -1.87 8.09 -5.95
CA THR A 252 -2.74 7.17 -5.22
C THR A 252 -2.00 6.54 -4.06
N TRP A 253 -2.66 6.38 -2.92
CA TRP A 253 -2.12 5.65 -1.77
C TRP A 253 -3.24 5.15 -0.87
N TRP A 254 -2.96 4.10 -0.12
CA TRP A 254 -3.81 3.69 0.99
C TRP A 254 -3.43 4.44 2.27
N GLN A 255 -4.42 4.73 3.13
CA GLN A 255 -4.20 5.27 4.47
C GLN A 255 -5.14 4.65 5.50
N GLY A 256 -4.62 4.39 6.71
CA GLY A 256 -5.40 3.78 7.78
C GLY A 256 -4.55 3.28 8.93
N ARG A 257 -5.15 2.39 9.75
CA ARG A 257 -4.44 1.68 10.82
C ARG A 257 -3.84 0.39 10.30
N VAL A 258 -2.57 0.15 10.61
CA VAL A 258 -1.88 -1.11 10.31
C VAL A 258 -1.91 -2.01 11.54
N LEU A 259 -2.52 -3.18 11.41
CA LEU A 259 -2.65 -4.14 12.50
C LEU A 259 -1.38 -4.98 12.63
N SER A 260 -1.07 -5.40 13.86
CA SER A 260 0.13 -6.21 14.16
C SER A 260 0.15 -7.59 13.49
N LEU A 261 -0.94 -7.98 12.85
CA LEU A 261 -1.04 -9.18 12.02
C LEU A 261 -0.51 -9.00 10.59
N GLY A 262 -0.15 -7.77 10.18
CA GLY A 262 0.42 -7.47 8.88
C GLY A 262 -0.57 -7.08 7.80
N PHE A 263 -1.80 -6.66 8.16
CA PHE A 263 -2.79 -6.09 7.24
C PHE A 263 -3.39 -4.81 7.80
N GLY A 264 -4.11 -4.05 6.97
CA GLY A 264 -4.63 -2.73 7.29
C GLY A 264 -6.14 -2.62 7.31
N GLU A 265 -6.63 -1.55 7.93
CA GLU A 265 -8.03 -1.12 7.89
C GLU A 265 -8.07 0.37 7.57
N GLY A 266 -8.47 0.72 6.35
CA GLY A 266 -8.41 2.10 5.88
C GLY A 266 -9.24 2.41 4.65
N GLU A 267 -8.72 3.34 3.87
CA GLU A 267 -9.29 3.79 2.59
C GLU A 267 -8.16 4.14 1.60
N ASP A 268 -8.47 4.09 0.32
CA ASP A 268 -7.57 4.51 -0.75
C ASP A 268 -7.89 5.93 -1.19
N ILE A 269 -6.85 6.70 -1.44
CA ILE A 269 -6.92 8.11 -1.83
C ILE A 269 -6.49 8.26 -3.28
N VAL A 270 -7.20 9.11 -4.02
CA VAL A 270 -6.78 9.62 -5.32
C VAL A 270 -6.63 11.13 -5.21
N MET A 271 -5.46 11.65 -5.57
CA MET A 271 -5.09 13.06 -5.41
C MET A 271 -4.47 13.58 -6.71
N ASN A 272 -4.99 14.71 -7.20
CA ASN A 272 -4.49 15.34 -8.42
C ASN A 272 -3.17 16.11 -8.21
N ASP A 273 -2.63 16.67 -9.28
CA ASP A 273 -1.39 17.46 -9.29
C ASP A 273 -1.49 18.81 -8.55
N ASP A 274 -2.68 19.30 -8.29
CA ASP A 274 -2.98 20.44 -7.39
C ASP A 274 -3.00 20.04 -5.90
N TYR A 275 -2.73 18.77 -5.59
CA TYR A 275 -2.83 18.16 -4.25
C TYR A 275 -4.23 18.23 -3.63
N GLN A 276 -5.25 18.12 -4.48
CA GLN A 276 -6.64 17.98 -4.05
C GLN A 276 -7.08 16.51 -4.13
N THR A 277 -7.66 16.01 -3.04
CA THR A 277 -8.29 14.68 -3.06
C THR A 277 -9.48 14.70 -4.03
N VAL A 278 -9.40 13.95 -5.12
CA VAL A 278 -10.44 13.86 -6.16
C VAL A 278 -11.34 12.63 -5.98
N ALA A 279 -10.82 11.57 -5.33
CA ALA A 279 -11.64 10.42 -4.94
C ALA A 279 -11.13 9.78 -3.63
N ARG A 280 -12.04 9.09 -2.94
CA ARG A 280 -11.76 8.19 -1.82
C ARG A 280 -12.46 6.88 -2.09
N VAL A 281 -11.71 5.80 -2.11
CA VAL A 281 -12.24 4.46 -2.34
C VAL A 281 -12.23 3.69 -1.03
N ARG A 282 -13.36 3.07 -0.71
CA ARG A 282 -13.54 2.26 0.49
C ARG A 282 -14.06 0.89 0.11
N ALA A 283 -13.71 -0.10 0.90
CA ALA A 283 -14.36 -1.39 0.77
C ALA A 283 -15.86 -1.28 1.12
N GLY A 284 -16.68 -2.01 0.39
CA GLY A 284 -18.09 -2.19 0.70
C GLY A 284 -18.35 -3.48 1.47
N ASN A 285 -19.63 -3.87 1.54
CA ASN A 285 -20.06 -5.15 2.12
C ASN A 285 -19.63 -5.38 3.59
N GLY A 286 -19.47 -4.29 4.36
CA GLY A 286 -19.04 -4.36 5.75
C GLY A 286 -17.54 -4.55 5.97
N PHE A 287 -16.74 -4.58 4.92
CA PHE A 287 -15.29 -4.71 4.97
C PHE A 287 -14.57 -3.35 5.08
N LYS A 288 -13.25 -3.41 5.25
CA LYS A 288 -12.34 -2.28 5.22
C LYS A 288 -11.31 -2.49 4.11
N ALA A 289 -10.94 -1.41 3.41
CA ALA A 289 -9.87 -1.47 2.43
C ALA A 289 -8.54 -1.76 3.14
N ASP A 290 -7.80 -2.71 2.57
CA ASP A 290 -6.52 -3.14 3.12
C ASP A 290 -5.35 -2.47 2.39
N LEU A 291 -4.21 -2.41 3.07
CA LEU A 291 -3.02 -1.66 2.66
C LEU A 291 -2.27 -2.23 1.44
N HIS A 292 -2.52 -3.52 1.09
CA HIS A 292 -1.61 -4.25 0.22
C HIS A 292 -1.67 -3.83 -1.25
N ASP A 293 -2.85 -3.59 -1.82
CA ASP A 293 -2.92 -3.08 -3.19
C ASP A 293 -4.20 -2.32 -3.52
N PHE A 294 -4.03 -1.33 -4.39
CA PHE A 294 -5.08 -0.50 -4.96
C PHE A 294 -4.78 -0.24 -6.43
N GLN A 295 -5.69 -0.65 -7.31
CA GLN A 295 -5.57 -0.48 -8.75
C GLN A 295 -6.78 0.26 -9.30
N LEU A 296 -6.55 1.39 -9.96
CA LEU A 296 -7.57 2.06 -10.78
C LEU A 296 -7.65 1.39 -12.15
N ALA A 297 -8.87 1.11 -12.58
CA ALA A 297 -9.17 0.57 -13.89
C ALA A 297 -9.97 1.59 -14.71
N PRO A 298 -10.08 1.41 -16.06
CA PRO A 298 -10.91 2.28 -16.89
C PRO A 298 -12.35 2.39 -16.38
N ASN A 299 -13.03 3.46 -16.78
CA ASN A 299 -14.44 3.71 -16.44
C ASN A 299 -14.73 3.86 -14.95
N GLN A 300 -13.75 4.34 -14.16
CA GLN A 300 -13.92 4.63 -12.75
C GLN A 300 -14.26 3.39 -11.91
N VAL A 301 -13.64 2.30 -12.25
CA VAL A 301 -13.60 1.07 -11.47
C VAL A 301 -12.28 1.03 -10.68
N ALA A 302 -12.34 0.51 -9.47
CA ALA A 302 -11.16 0.24 -8.66
C ALA A 302 -11.15 -1.21 -8.19
N TYR A 303 -9.96 -1.80 -8.11
CA TYR A 303 -9.71 -3.06 -7.43
C TYR A 303 -8.95 -2.79 -6.14
N ILE A 304 -9.43 -3.34 -5.04
CA ILE A 304 -8.83 -3.19 -3.71
C ILE A 304 -8.69 -4.55 -3.03
N THR A 305 -7.70 -4.64 -2.14
CA THR A 305 -7.54 -5.79 -1.25
C THR A 305 -8.41 -5.65 0.00
N VAL A 306 -8.87 -6.79 0.51
CA VAL A 306 -9.65 -6.91 1.74
C VAL A 306 -9.14 -8.10 2.56
N TYR A 307 -9.01 -7.92 3.87
CA TYR A 307 -8.73 -9.00 4.81
C TYR A 307 -9.93 -9.20 5.73
N ASN A 308 -10.48 -10.41 5.70
CA ASN A 308 -11.69 -10.82 6.42
C ASN A 308 -11.37 -11.94 7.44
N PRO A 309 -10.89 -11.62 8.65
CA PRO A 309 -10.76 -12.62 9.68
C PRO A 309 -12.14 -13.16 10.06
N MET A 310 -12.30 -14.47 10.03
CA MET A 310 -13.56 -15.14 10.35
C MET A 310 -13.34 -16.35 11.25
N ARG A 311 -14.30 -16.64 12.12
CA ARG A 311 -14.25 -17.81 13.00
C ARG A 311 -14.38 -19.09 12.19
N CYS A 312 -13.57 -20.09 12.58
CA CYS A 312 -13.41 -21.30 11.79
C CYS A 312 -13.03 -22.50 12.65
N ASP A 313 -13.66 -23.64 12.41
CA ASP A 313 -13.19 -24.93 12.95
C ASP A 313 -11.99 -25.40 12.12
N LEU A 314 -10.78 -25.24 12.63
CA LEU A 314 -9.54 -25.65 11.99
C LEU A 314 -9.11 -27.09 12.35
N THR A 315 -9.97 -27.89 12.99
CA THR A 315 -9.64 -29.29 13.31
C THR A 315 -9.35 -30.18 12.10
N PRO A 316 -9.92 -29.93 10.89
CA PRO A 316 -9.55 -30.69 9.70
C PRO A 316 -8.08 -30.54 9.26
N VAL A 317 -7.40 -29.49 9.74
CA VAL A 317 -5.98 -29.20 9.45
C VAL A 317 -5.13 -29.20 10.72
N ASP A 318 -5.55 -29.96 11.75
CA ASP A 318 -4.88 -30.10 13.05
C ASP A 318 -4.81 -28.79 13.88
N GLY A 319 -5.60 -27.79 13.52
CA GLY A 319 -5.72 -26.52 14.21
C GLY A 319 -6.75 -26.53 15.36
N PRO A 320 -6.97 -25.36 15.99
CA PRO A 320 -7.97 -25.24 17.06
C PRO A 320 -9.41 -25.30 16.53
N ARG A 321 -10.30 -25.94 17.27
CA ARG A 321 -11.74 -25.98 16.94
C ARG A 321 -12.36 -24.58 16.93
N ASN A 322 -11.99 -23.72 17.87
CA ASN A 322 -12.41 -22.34 17.94
C ASN A 322 -11.32 -21.45 17.32
N GLY A 323 -10.92 -21.77 16.09
CA GLY A 323 -9.91 -21.05 15.35
C GLY A 323 -10.44 -19.80 14.67
N THR A 324 -9.54 -19.10 14.02
CA THR A 324 -9.83 -17.98 13.14
C THR A 324 -8.96 -18.14 11.90
N ILE A 325 -9.56 -18.01 10.73
CA ILE A 325 -8.85 -17.97 9.44
C ILE A 325 -9.03 -16.56 8.84
N VAL A 326 -8.03 -16.10 8.13
CA VAL A 326 -8.13 -14.85 7.38
C VAL A 326 -8.46 -15.23 5.94
N ASP A 327 -9.69 -15.00 5.54
CA ASP A 327 -10.07 -14.99 4.14
C ASP A 327 -9.65 -13.65 3.55
N THR A 328 -8.95 -13.67 2.42
CA THR A 328 -8.56 -12.45 1.73
C THR A 328 -9.34 -12.31 0.43
N ALA A 329 -9.76 -11.10 0.12
CA ALA A 329 -10.61 -10.87 -1.03
C ALA A 329 -10.09 -9.73 -1.91
N VAL A 330 -10.46 -9.80 -3.20
CA VAL A 330 -10.43 -8.69 -4.14
C VAL A 330 -11.83 -8.13 -4.24
N GLN A 331 -12.02 -6.84 -4.04
CA GLN A 331 -13.26 -6.15 -4.40
C GLN A 331 -13.07 -5.31 -5.66
N GLU A 332 -14.00 -5.44 -6.61
CA GLU A 332 -14.21 -4.50 -7.70
C GLU A 332 -15.24 -3.48 -7.24
N VAL A 333 -14.83 -2.21 -7.15
CA VAL A 333 -15.66 -1.12 -6.61
C VAL A 333 -15.93 -0.08 -7.69
N ASP A 334 -17.17 0.36 -7.79
CA ASP A 334 -17.53 1.56 -8.53
C ASP A 334 -17.13 2.80 -7.74
N VAL A 335 -16.12 3.52 -8.21
CA VAL A 335 -15.56 4.68 -7.51
C VAL A 335 -16.56 5.80 -7.29
N LYS A 336 -17.54 5.98 -8.21
CA LYS A 336 -18.53 7.06 -8.14
C LYS A 336 -19.66 6.78 -7.16
N THR A 337 -20.11 5.54 -7.06
CA THR A 337 -21.25 5.17 -6.19
C THR A 337 -20.80 4.53 -4.87
N GLY A 338 -19.58 4.00 -4.80
CA GLY A 338 -19.09 3.21 -3.68
C GLY A 338 -19.69 1.80 -3.61
N LEU A 339 -20.44 1.38 -4.62
CA LEU A 339 -21.02 0.04 -4.66
C LEU A 339 -19.98 -0.99 -5.07
N VAL A 340 -20.05 -2.17 -4.43
CA VAL A 340 -19.24 -3.32 -4.84
C VAL A 340 -19.90 -3.96 -6.06
N ARG A 341 -19.10 -4.11 -7.12
CA ARG A 341 -19.54 -4.70 -8.38
C ARG A 341 -19.34 -6.20 -8.39
N TRP A 342 -18.23 -6.66 -7.77
CA TRP A 342 -17.81 -8.05 -7.72
C TRP A 342 -16.82 -8.28 -6.58
N GLU A 343 -16.79 -9.52 -6.06
CA GLU A 343 -15.82 -10.00 -5.06
C GLU A 343 -15.24 -11.35 -5.49
N TRP A 344 -13.98 -11.53 -5.14
CA TRP A 344 -13.28 -12.81 -5.18
C TRP A 344 -12.73 -13.11 -3.80
N HIS A 345 -12.98 -14.30 -3.29
CA HIS A 345 -12.56 -14.74 -1.96
C HIS A 345 -11.58 -15.89 -2.05
N SER A 346 -10.45 -15.80 -1.34
CA SER A 346 -9.40 -16.81 -1.38
C SER A 346 -9.91 -18.19 -0.96
N LEU A 347 -10.76 -18.27 0.07
CA LEU A 347 -11.31 -19.54 0.55
C LEU A 347 -12.21 -20.24 -0.45
N ASP A 348 -12.83 -19.52 -1.38
CA ASP A 348 -13.69 -20.10 -2.42
C ASP A 348 -12.88 -20.79 -3.54
N HIS A 349 -11.56 -20.49 -3.65
CA HIS A 349 -10.77 -20.86 -4.83
C HIS A 349 -9.45 -21.57 -4.52
N VAL A 350 -8.85 -21.31 -3.36
CA VAL A 350 -7.51 -21.80 -3.02
C VAL A 350 -7.55 -22.64 -1.75
N GLY A 351 -7.14 -23.90 -1.89
CA GLY A 351 -7.13 -24.83 -0.78
C GLY A 351 -6.13 -24.45 0.29
N VAL A 352 -6.53 -24.54 1.55
CA VAL A 352 -5.65 -24.21 2.69
C VAL A 352 -4.39 -25.09 2.75
N SER A 353 -4.39 -26.26 2.08
CA SER A 353 -3.22 -27.12 1.92
C SER A 353 -2.15 -26.56 0.98
N GLU A 354 -2.46 -25.50 0.21
CA GLU A 354 -1.46 -24.79 -0.62
C GLU A 354 -0.59 -23.84 0.22
N SER A 355 -0.98 -23.54 1.46
CA SER A 355 -0.30 -22.59 2.33
C SER A 355 1.00 -23.14 2.91
N HIS A 356 2.03 -22.29 2.91
CA HIS A 356 3.29 -22.49 3.65
C HIS A 356 3.26 -21.83 5.03
N ALA A 357 2.21 -21.05 5.35
CA ALA A 357 2.04 -20.47 6.67
C ALA A 357 1.68 -21.53 7.70
N THR A 358 2.29 -21.44 8.88
CA THR A 358 2.09 -22.42 9.95
C THR A 358 0.67 -22.36 10.48
N VAL A 359 -0.02 -23.52 10.54
CA VAL A 359 -1.35 -23.63 11.15
C VAL A 359 -1.28 -23.27 12.64
N PRO A 360 -2.17 -22.41 13.15
CA PRO A 360 -2.22 -22.07 14.57
C PRO A 360 -2.45 -23.28 15.46
N THR A 361 -1.91 -23.25 16.67
CA THR A 361 -2.12 -24.29 17.67
C THR A 361 -3.13 -23.84 18.74
N LYS A 362 -3.66 -24.79 19.53
CA LYS A 362 -4.55 -24.48 20.65
C LYS A 362 -3.92 -23.55 21.70
N ASP A 363 -2.60 -23.62 21.84
CA ASP A 363 -1.83 -22.82 22.80
C ASP A 363 -1.47 -21.43 22.25
N LYS A 364 -1.58 -21.23 20.94
CA LYS A 364 -1.34 -19.96 20.23
C LYS A 364 -2.43 -19.72 19.20
N PRO A 365 -3.65 -19.37 19.64
CA PRO A 365 -4.78 -19.15 18.74
C PRO A 365 -4.70 -17.73 18.14
N VAL A 366 -3.92 -17.59 17.07
CA VAL A 366 -3.86 -16.36 16.26
C VAL A 366 -4.68 -16.56 14.99
N PRO A 367 -5.24 -15.53 14.38
CA PRO A 367 -5.84 -15.64 13.05
C PRO A 367 -4.83 -16.23 12.05
N TRP A 368 -5.23 -17.28 11.32
CA TRP A 368 -4.39 -17.94 10.34
C TRP A 368 -4.52 -17.27 8.98
N ASP A 369 -3.51 -16.49 8.63
CA ASP A 369 -3.39 -15.85 7.34
C ASP A 369 -2.77 -16.81 6.32
N TYR A 370 -3.62 -17.71 5.82
CA TYR A 370 -3.18 -18.85 5.02
C TYR A 370 -2.82 -18.48 3.57
N PHE A 371 -3.39 -17.37 3.04
CA PHE A 371 -3.21 -16.95 1.65
C PHE A 371 -2.36 -15.68 1.55
N HIS A 372 -2.73 -14.63 2.28
CA HIS A 372 -2.07 -13.32 2.31
C HIS A 372 -1.98 -12.67 0.93
N LEU A 373 -3.10 -12.17 0.43
CA LEU A 373 -3.21 -11.44 -0.83
C LEU A 373 -2.43 -10.13 -0.75
N ASN A 374 -1.39 -9.96 -1.59
CA ASN A 374 -0.55 -8.76 -1.49
C ASN A 374 -0.34 -7.99 -2.79
N SER A 375 -0.89 -8.44 -3.90
CA SER A 375 -0.93 -7.63 -5.12
C SER A 375 -2.10 -8.01 -6.03
N ILE A 376 -2.58 -7.02 -6.75
CA ILE A 376 -3.60 -7.12 -7.80
C ILE A 376 -3.04 -6.39 -9.01
N ASP A 377 -3.10 -7.01 -10.19
CA ASP A 377 -2.76 -6.39 -11.47
C ASP A 377 -3.90 -6.60 -12.46
N ALA A 378 -4.53 -5.50 -12.87
CA ALA A 378 -5.64 -5.52 -13.81
C ALA A 378 -5.10 -5.56 -15.24
N GLU A 379 -5.16 -6.72 -15.87
CA GLU A 379 -4.67 -6.90 -17.23
C GLU A 379 -5.55 -6.19 -18.28
N PRO A 380 -4.97 -5.76 -19.41
CA PRO A 380 -5.77 -5.20 -20.51
C PRO A 380 -6.83 -6.16 -21.07
N SER A 381 -6.67 -7.45 -20.85
CA SER A 381 -7.66 -8.49 -21.19
C SER A 381 -8.92 -8.46 -20.32
N GLY A 382 -8.86 -7.74 -19.19
CA GLY A 382 -9.85 -7.74 -18.12
C GLY A 382 -9.62 -8.83 -17.06
N ASN A 383 -8.70 -9.78 -17.29
CA ASN A 383 -8.31 -10.72 -16.25
C ASN A 383 -7.54 -10.01 -15.15
N LEU A 384 -7.44 -10.64 -13.98
CA LEU A 384 -6.63 -10.15 -12.87
C LEU A 384 -5.49 -11.11 -12.59
N LEU A 385 -4.29 -10.58 -12.39
CA LEU A 385 -3.19 -11.31 -11.77
C LEU A 385 -3.15 -10.94 -10.29
N ILE A 386 -3.17 -11.93 -9.40
CA ILE A 386 -3.04 -11.73 -7.96
C ILE A 386 -1.91 -12.57 -7.38
N SER A 387 -1.35 -12.14 -6.25
CA SER A 387 -0.28 -12.86 -5.55
C SER A 387 -0.70 -13.26 -4.15
N GLY A 388 -0.60 -14.57 -3.85
CA GLY A 388 -0.74 -15.13 -2.51
C GLY A 388 0.63 -15.36 -1.89
N ARG A 389 1.03 -14.51 -0.94
CA ARG A 389 2.32 -14.60 -0.25
C ARG A 389 2.52 -15.95 0.43
N SER A 390 1.52 -16.37 1.20
CA SER A 390 1.61 -17.59 2.00
C SER A 390 1.52 -18.88 1.17
N THR A 391 1.07 -18.81 -0.09
CA THR A 391 1.04 -19.94 -1.01
C THR A 391 2.23 -19.98 -1.97
N TRP A 392 3.09 -18.93 -1.96
CA TRP A 392 4.24 -18.76 -2.85
C TRP A 392 3.85 -18.80 -4.33
N ALA A 393 2.67 -18.33 -4.67
CA ALA A 393 2.11 -18.41 -6.00
C ALA A 393 1.42 -17.11 -6.43
N ALA A 394 1.43 -16.87 -7.74
CA ALA A 394 0.52 -15.93 -8.39
C ALA A 394 -0.57 -16.69 -9.16
N TYR A 395 -1.74 -16.06 -9.28
CA TYR A 395 -2.94 -16.64 -9.85
C TYR A 395 -3.53 -15.71 -10.90
N GLN A 396 -3.78 -16.21 -12.11
CA GLN A 396 -4.58 -15.45 -13.07
C GLN A 396 -6.05 -15.82 -12.91
N LEU A 397 -6.86 -14.81 -12.64
CA LEU A 397 -8.31 -14.91 -12.48
C LEU A 397 -9.01 -14.51 -13.78
N ARG A 398 -10.00 -15.29 -14.18
CA ARG A 398 -10.88 -14.92 -15.31
C ARG A 398 -11.84 -13.82 -14.88
N GLN A 399 -11.85 -12.73 -15.63
CA GLN A 399 -12.78 -11.64 -15.41
C GLN A 399 -14.22 -12.13 -15.20
N GLY A 400 -14.92 -11.55 -14.25
CA GLY A 400 -16.33 -11.79 -13.93
C GLY A 400 -16.59 -13.11 -13.22
N SER A 401 -16.14 -14.25 -13.74
CA SER A 401 -16.38 -15.55 -13.10
C SER A 401 -15.50 -15.82 -11.86
N GLY A 402 -14.32 -15.20 -11.77
CA GLY A 402 -13.35 -15.42 -10.69
C GLY A 402 -12.57 -16.73 -10.76
N LEU A 403 -12.87 -17.60 -11.75
CA LEU A 403 -12.19 -18.89 -11.86
C LEU A 403 -10.69 -18.72 -12.16
N ILE A 404 -9.87 -19.48 -11.45
CA ILE A 404 -8.41 -19.49 -11.66
C ILE A 404 -8.11 -20.15 -13.01
N GLN A 405 -7.46 -19.42 -13.91
CA GLN A 405 -7.03 -19.94 -15.21
C GLN A 405 -5.72 -20.71 -15.11
N TRP A 406 -4.78 -20.20 -14.33
CA TRP A 406 -3.51 -20.84 -14.03
C TRP A 406 -2.92 -20.33 -12.71
N ARG A 407 -1.98 -21.13 -12.17
CA ARG A 407 -1.15 -20.82 -10.98
C ARG A 407 0.31 -20.80 -11.39
N LEU A 408 1.05 -19.77 -10.99
CA LEU A 408 2.50 -19.66 -11.22
C LEU A 408 3.24 -19.76 -9.88
N GLY A 409 3.99 -20.83 -9.68
CA GLY A 409 4.67 -21.12 -8.42
C GLY A 409 3.80 -21.90 -7.42
N GLY A 410 4.28 -22.00 -6.18
CA GLY A 410 3.61 -22.76 -5.12
C GLY A 410 3.51 -24.26 -5.37
N THR A 411 2.73 -24.94 -4.51
CA THR A 411 2.59 -26.42 -4.54
C THR A 411 1.71 -26.93 -5.68
N GLN A 412 0.89 -26.05 -6.28
CA GLN A 412 -0.09 -26.37 -7.33
C GLN A 412 0.19 -25.60 -8.64
N SER A 413 1.46 -25.31 -8.92
CA SER A 413 1.86 -24.59 -10.14
C SER A 413 1.32 -25.27 -11.39
N SER A 414 0.73 -24.47 -12.28
CA SER A 414 0.34 -24.90 -13.63
C SER A 414 1.53 -25.04 -14.59
N PHE A 415 2.71 -24.59 -14.15
CA PHE A 415 3.91 -24.53 -14.96
C PHE A 415 5.04 -25.36 -14.35
N ALA A 416 5.83 -26.02 -15.20
CA ALA A 416 7.13 -26.52 -14.80
C ALA A 416 8.08 -25.33 -14.59
N MET A 417 8.45 -25.08 -13.35
CA MET A 417 9.32 -23.98 -12.97
C MET A 417 10.76 -24.27 -13.35
N GLY A 418 11.36 -23.39 -14.16
CA GLY A 418 12.78 -23.47 -14.54
C GLY A 418 13.69 -23.04 -13.39
N PRO A 419 15.00 -23.34 -13.48
CA PRO A 419 15.95 -22.98 -12.43
C PRO A 419 15.92 -21.50 -12.10
N GLY A 420 15.73 -21.16 -10.83
CA GLY A 420 15.68 -19.80 -10.32
C GLY A 420 14.38 -19.02 -10.56
N ALA A 421 13.38 -19.61 -11.24
CA ALA A 421 12.07 -18.98 -11.46
C ALA A 421 11.11 -19.13 -10.28
N GLU A 422 11.40 -20.02 -9.33
CA GLU A 422 10.59 -20.20 -8.11
C GLU A 422 10.78 -19.01 -7.17
N THR A 423 9.68 -18.54 -6.60
CA THR A 423 9.64 -17.46 -5.58
C THR A 423 9.13 -18.00 -4.26
N ALA A 424 9.42 -17.30 -3.17
CA ALA A 424 8.91 -17.62 -1.84
C ALA A 424 8.59 -16.33 -1.08
N TRP A 425 7.39 -16.27 -0.49
CA TRP A 425 6.90 -15.10 0.26
C TRP A 425 6.84 -13.81 -0.57
N GLN A 426 6.74 -13.94 -1.89
CA GLN A 426 6.84 -12.86 -2.86
C GLN A 426 5.77 -11.79 -2.69
N HIS A 427 6.10 -10.57 -3.18
CA HIS A 427 5.21 -9.42 -3.29
C HIS A 427 5.20 -8.87 -4.71
N ASP A 428 4.25 -7.99 -4.99
CA ASP A 428 4.21 -7.13 -6.18
C ASP A 428 4.27 -7.89 -7.51
N ALA A 429 3.39 -8.90 -7.68
CA ALA A 429 3.27 -9.59 -8.96
C ALA A 429 2.65 -8.67 -10.02
N ARG A 430 3.34 -8.46 -11.16
CA ARG A 430 2.86 -7.63 -12.27
C ARG A 430 3.04 -8.32 -13.61
N MET A 431 2.00 -8.27 -14.45
CA MET A 431 2.04 -8.78 -15.81
C MET A 431 2.60 -7.72 -16.75
N LEU A 432 3.68 -8.02 -17.43
CA LEU A 432 4.25 -7.11 -18.43
C LEU A 432 3.57 -7.29 -19.80
N PRO A 433 3.67 -6.28 -20.70
CA PRO A 433 3.03 -6.34 -22.01
C PRO A 433 3.47 -7.51 -22.90
N ASP A 434 4.65 -8.09 -22.64
CA ASP A 434 5.15 -9.27 -23.36
C ASP A 434 4.66 -10.60 -22.77
N GLY A 435 3.83 -10.56 -21.72
CA GLY A 435 3.28 -11.73 -21.03
C GLY A 435 4.22 -12.34 -20.00
N SER A 436 5.36 -11.74 -19.69
CA SER A 436 6.18 -12.12 -18.54
C SER A 436 5.65 -11.52 -17.25
N VAL A 437 5.98 -12.14 -16.11
CA VAL A 437 5.55 -11.67 -14.78
C VAL A 437 6.77 -11.23 -13.97
N THR A 438 6.67 -10.08 -13.32
CA THR A 438 7.67 -9.63 -12.35
C THR A 438 7.19 -9.87 -10.94
N PHE A 439 8.15 -10.04 -10.01
CA PHE A 439 7.92 -10.16 -8.57
C PHE A 439 9.05 -9.49 -7.80
N PHE A 440 8.76 -9.05 -6.61
CA PHE A 440 9.74 -8.95 -5.54
C PHE A 440 9.70 -10.26 -4.74
N ASP A 441 10.78 -11.04 -4.81
CA ASP A 441 10.91 -12.33 -4.13
C ASP A 441 11.63 -12.12 -2.80
N ASP A 442 10.88 -12.06 -1.71
CA ASP A 442 11.41 -11.85 -0.36
C ASP A 442 12.39 -12.97 0.03
N GLY A 443 12.02 -14.24 -0.24
CA GLY A 443 12.80 -15.40 0.13
C GLY A 443 12.90 -15.64 1.65
N SER A 444 12.13 -14.92 2.44
CA SER A 444 12.04 -14.89 3.90
C SER A 444 10.59 -14.48 4.28
N ASN A 445 10.05 -14.71 5.41
CA ASN A 445 10.31 -15.31 6.69
C ASN A 445 9.33 -16.47 6.93
N PRO A 446 9.76 -17.70 7.14
CA PRO A 446 11.13 -18.15 7.36
C PRO A 446 11.98 -18.15 6.08
N ARG A 447 13.30 -18.07 6.27
CA ARG A 447 14.26 -17.95 5.18
C ARG A 447 14.25 -19.18 4.27
N VAL A 448 14.05 -18.94 2.97
CA VAL A 448 14.09 -19.90 1.87
C VAL A 448 15.26 -19.61 0.93
N HIS A 449 15.46 -18.33 0.58
CA HIS A 449 16.54 -17.88 -0.30
C HIS A 449 17.69 -17.23 0.48
N TYR A 450 18.87 -17.11 -0.16
CA TYR A 450 20.03 -16.47 0.45
C TYR A 450 19.80 -14.97 0.68
N GLN A 451 19.16 -14.32 -0.27
CA GLN A 451 18.83 -12.89 -0.28
C GLN A 451 17.51 -12.66 -1.02
N SER A 452 16.88 -11.54 -0.78
CA SER A 452 15.74 -11.08 -1.58
C SER A 452 16.19 -10.60 -2.96
N ARG A 453 15.27 -10.57 -3.92
CA ARG A 453 15.59 -10.27 -5.32
C ARG A 453 14.36 -9.77 -6.08
N GLY A 454 14.57 -8.86 -7.03
CA GLY A 454 13.64 -8.61 -8.11
C GLY A 454 13.77 -9.70 -9.16
N VAL A 455 12.67 -10.32 -9.60
CA VAL A 455 12.70 -11.36 -10.64
C VAL A 455 11.69 -11.07 -11.73
N ARG A 456 12.04 -11.47 -12.98
CA ARG A 456 11.13 -11.51 -14.12
C ARG A 456 11.09 -12.92 -14.68
N VAL A 457 9.89 -13.46 -14.87
CA VAL A 457 9.65 -14.84 -15.29
C VAL A 457 8.83 -14.84 -16.58
N ALA A 458 9.35 -15.45 -17.65
CA ALA A 458 8.61 -15.65 -18.90
C ALA A 458 7.73 -16.89 -18.81
N LEU A 459 6.50 -16.80 -19.36
CA LEU A 459 5.52 -17.87 -19.39
C LEU A 459 5.36 -18.45 -20.80
N ASP A 460 5.57 -19.74 -20.94
CA ASP A 460 5.16 -20.50 -22.12
C ASP A 460 3.85 -21.23 -21.80
N LEU A 461 2.74 -20.61 -22.11
CA LEU A 461 1.40 -21.12 -21.86
C LEU A 461 1.13 -22.41 -22.65
N SER A 462 1.77 -22.58 -23.82
CA SER A 462 1.54 -23.73 -24.69
C SER A 462 2.23 -25.01 -24.21
N HIS A 463 3.38 -24.87 -23.54
CA HIS A 463 4.16 -25.99 -23.01
C HIS A 463 4.13 -26.05 -21.48
N HIS A 464 3.35 -25.18 -20.83
CA HIS A 464 3.25 -25.07 -19.37
C HIS A 464 4.63 -24.96 -18.69
N ARG A 465 5.45 -24.00 -19.14
CA ARG A 465 6.79 -23.75 -18.61
C ARG A 465 6.95 -22.30 -18.18
N ALA A 466 7.65 -22.10 -17.08
CA ALA A 466 8.05 -20.79 -16.59
C ALA A 466 9.57 -20.73 -16.51
N SER A 467 10.17 -19.67 -17.03
CA SER A 467 11.63 -19.53 -17.13
C SER A 467 12.08 -18.18 -16.59
N LEU A 468 13.15 -18.17 -15.78
CA LEU A 468 13.76 -16.94 -15.29
C LEU A 468 14.34 -16.15 -16.47
N VAL A 469 13.95 -14.86 -16.59
CA VAL A 469 14.43 -13.92 -17.61
C VAL A 469 15.47 -12.96 -17.04
N LYS A 470 15.17 -12.36 -15.88
CA LYS A 470 16.01 -11.37 -15.20
C LYS A 470 15.97 -11.61 -13.70
N VAL A 471 17.09 -11.34 -13.03
CA VAL A 471 17.20 -11.30 -11.59
C VAL A 471 18.07 -10.12 -11.18
N ASP A 472 17.55 -9.27 -10.32
CA ASP A 472 18.26 -8.15 -9.71
C ASP A 472 18.47 -8.44 -8.23
N THR A 473 19.70 -8.31 -7.77
CA THR A 473 20.09 -8.55 -6.37
C THR A 473 20.96 -7.43 -5.87
N HIS A 474 20.73 -6.99 -4.64
CA HIS A 474 21.53 -5.93 -4.06
C HIS A 474 22.97 -6.42 -3.74
N PRO A 475 24.02 -5.60 -4.02
CA PRO A 475 25.41 -6.00 -3.77
C PRO A 475 25.69 -6.37 -2.30
N SER A 476 24.95 -5.82 -1.34
CA SER A 476 25.06 -6.13 0.09
C SER A 476 24.26 -7.36 0.52
N ALA A 477 23.69 -8.12 -0.42
CA ALA A 477 22.91 -9.32 -0.14
C ALA A 477 21.77 -9.09 0.86
N LEU A 478 20.91 -8.12 0.57
CA LEU A 478 19.76 -7.77 1.41
C LEU A 478 18.76 -8.94 1.52
N LEU A 479 18.14 -9.10 2.69
CA LEU A 479 17.09 -10.09 2.93
C LEU A 479 15.94 -9.39 3.66
N ALA A 480 14.85 -9.16 2.94
CA ALA A 480 13.63 -8.58 3.46
C ALA A 480 12.71 -9.66 4.00
N ASP A 481 12.11 -9.43 5.15
CA ASP A 481 11.17 -10.39 5.76
C ASP A 481 9.75 -10.25 5.22
N SER A 482 9.44 -9.14 4.53
CA SER A 482 8.12 -8.83 3.96
C SER A 482 8.16 -7.56 3.12
N GLN A 483 7.05 -7.28 2.41
CA GLN A 483 6.84 -6.07 1.64
C GLN A 483 7.73 -6.05 0.37
N GLY A 484 7.83 -4.89 -0.28
CA GLY A 484 8.71 -4.69 -1.42
C GLY A 484 8.00 -4.62 -2.76
N SER A 485 8.71 -4.07 -3.74
CA SER A 485 8.21 -3.85 -5.11
C SER A 485 9.28 -4.11 -6.16
N ASN A 486 8.84 -4.44 -7.37
CA ASN A 486 9.70 -4.61 -8.54
C ASN A 486 9.03 -3.96 -9.76
N GLN A 487 9.23 -2.65 -9.91
CA GLN A 487 8.71 -1.89 -11.05
C GLN A 487 9.64 -2.06 -12.26
N THR A 488 9.08 -2.38 -13.42
CA THR A 488 9.81 -2.30 -14.69
C THR A 488 9.53 -0.97 -15.37
N LEU A 489 10.58 -0.21 -15.68
CA LEU A 489 10.52 1.06 -16.39
C LEU A 489 10.39 0.86 -17.92
N PRO A 490 10.00 1.91 -18.69
CA PRO A 490 9.82 1.80 -20.14
C PRO A 490 11.08 1.38 -20.94
N ASP A 491 12.27 1.63 -20.41
CA ASP A 491 13.58 1.23 -20.97
C ASP A 491 14.04 -0.16 -20.52
N GLU A 492 13.18 -0.88 -19.78
CA GLU A 492 13.40 -2.19 -19.18
C GLU A 492 14.33 -2.20 -17.95
N ASP A 493 14.65 -1.05 -17.39
CA ASP A 493 15.30 -0.94 -16.10
C ASP A 493 14.33 -1.33 -14.97
N SER A 494 14.86 -1.75 -13.82
CA SER A 494 14.07 -2.20 -12.68
C SER A 494 14.27 -1.30 -11.48
N VAL A 495 13.19 -0.82 -10.87
CA VAL A 495 13.22 -0.15 -9.56
C VAL A 495 12.76 -1.14 -8.50
N ILE A 496 13.62 -1.36 -7.50
CA ILE A 496 13.35 -2.29 -6.41
C ILE A 496 13.19 -1.49 -5.11
N GLY A 497 12.01 -1.54 -4.53
CA GLY A 497 11.78 -1.19 -3.13
C GLY A 497 11.98 -2.44 -2.28
N TRP A 498 12.92 -2.42 -1.32
CA TRP A 498 13.30 -3.61 -0.53
C TRP A 498 12.40 -3.84 0.69
N GLY A 499 11.25 -3.20 0.76
CA GLY A 499 10.21 -3.46 1.75
C GLY A 499 10.64 -3.23 3.19
N ALA A 500 10.64 -4.28 3.99
CA ALA A 500 11.06 -4.23 5.40
C ALA A 500 12.52 -3.81 5.60
N VAL A 501 13.35 -3.86 4.55
CA VAL A 501 14.67 -3.24 4.50
C VAL A 501 14.51 -1.88 3.85
N PRO A 502 14.91 -0.76 4.51
CA PRO A 502 14.60 0.58 4.02
C PRO A 502 15.50 1.06 2.87
N GLU A 503 15.75 0.19 1.90
CA GLU A 503 16.57 0.47 0.71
C GLU A 503 15.70 0.64 -0.52
N ILE A 504 16.15 1.44 -1.49
CA ILE A 504 15.53 1.64 -2.80
C ILE A 504 16.65 1.65 -3.83
N SER A 505 16.57 0.76 -4.82
CA SER A 505 17.63 0.62 -5.82
C SER A 505 17.06 0.60 -7.23
N GLU A 506 17.82 1.11 -8.20
CA GLU A 506 17.53 0.96 -9.62
C GLU A 506 18.63 0.18 -10.31
N PHE A 507 18.24 -0.77 -11.14
CA PHE A 507 19.13 -1.64 -11.90
C PHE A 507 18.84 -1.49 -13.39
N ALA A 508 19.90 -1.32 -14.17
CA ALA A 508 19.82 -1.36 -15.61
C ALA A 508 19.28 -2.72 -16.11
N ARG A 509 18.86 -2.73 -17.37
CA ARG A 509 18.45 -3.97 -18.05
C ARG A 509 19.49 -5.09 -17.95
N ASP A 510 20.79 -4.76 -17.91
CA ASP A 510 21.88 -5.73 -17.78
C ASP A 510 22.21 -6.13 -16.33
N GLY A 511 21.45 -5.61 -15.35
CA GLY A 511 21.61 -5.86 -13.92
C GLY A 511 22.66 -4.99 -13.23
N SER A 512 23.24 -3.98 -13.91
CA SER A 512 24.16 -3.02 -13.28
C SER A 512 23.37 -2.03 -12.40
N LEU A 513 23.90 -1.72 -11.21
CA LEU A 513 23.28 -0.79 -10.27
C LEU A 513 23.43 0.66 -10.77
N LEU A 514 22.32 1.35 -11.01
CA LEU A 514 22.24 2.73 -11.50
C LEU A 514 22.04 3.74 -10.38
N PHE A 515 21.24 3.38 -9.38
CA PHE A 515 20.87 4.22 -8.25
C PHE A 515 20.73 3.37 -7.00
N ASP A 516 21.08 3.95 -5.84
CA ASP A 516 20.83 3.33 -4.55
C ASP A 516 20.68 4.39 -3.46
N ALA A 517 19.66 4.21 -2.61
CA ALA A 517 19.37 5.09 -1.49
C ALA A 517 18.68 4.33 -0.36
N HIS A 518 18.78 4.86 0.85
CA HIS A 518 18.08 4.28 2.00
C HIS A 518 17.42 5.33 2.88
N LEU A 519 16.35 4.92 3.54
CA LEU A 519 15.72 5.63 4.64
C LEU A 519 16.45 5.31 5.97
N PRO A 520 16.23 6.10 7.04
CA PRO A 520 16.86 5.85 8.33
C PRO A 520 16.56 4.45 8.90
N PRO A 521 17.49 3.85 9.64
CA PRO A 521 17.29 2.55 10.26
C PRO A 521 16.03 2.49 11.14
N GLY A 522 15.28 1.39 11.04
CA GLY A 522 14.04 1.17 11.78
C GLY A 522 12.78 1.72 11.09
N MET A 523 12.93 2.34 9.93
CA MET A 523 11.85 2.62 9.01
C MET A 523 11.66 1.46 8.03
N SER A 524 10.52 1.43 7.38
CA SER A 524 10.23 0.56 6.24
C SER A 524 9.42 1.36 5.22
N SER A 525 9.41 0.87 4.00
CA SER A 525 8.52 1.36 2.95
C SER A 525 7.86 0.16 2.31
N TYR A 526 6.52 0.12 2.34
CA TYR A 526 5.79 -1.01 1.75
C TYR A 526 6.19 -1.22 0.29
N ARG A 527 6.23 -0.13 -0.50
CA ARG A 527 6.71 -0.10 -1.89
C ARG A 527 7.39 1.22 -2.19
N ALA A 528 8.24 1.21 -3.21
CA ALA A 528 8.83 2.41 -3.78
C ALA A 528 8.78 2.32 -5.31
N PHE A 529 8.48 3.44 -5.96
CA PHE A 529 8.36 3.55 -7.40
C PHE A 529 9.08 4.79 -7.91
N ARG A 530 9.40 4.81 -9.22
CA ARG A 530 9.85 6.01 -9.91
C ARG A 530 8.84 6.43 -10.97
N PHE A 531 8.46 7.71 -10.91
CA PHE A 531 7.59 8.35 -11.89
C PHE A 531 7.99 9.81 -12.07
N PRO A 532 7.92 10.37 -13.28
CA PRO A 532 7.99 11.82 -13.44
C PRO A 532 6.76 12.46 -12.79
N TRP A 533 7.01 13.39 -11.87
CA TRP A 533 5.93 14.12 -11.18
C TRP A 533 6.03 15.62 -11.45
N SER A 534 4.87 16.26 -11.68
CA SER A 534 4.74 17.71 -11.79
C SER A 534 3.57 18.12 -10.88
N GLY A 535 3.88 18.90 -9.84
CA GLY A 535 2.91 19.31 -8.82
C GLY A 535 2.71 20.82 -8.78
N HIS A 536 1.45 21.25 -8.65
CA HIS A 536 1.02 22.64 -8.71
C HIS A 536 0.13 22.99 -7.51
N PRO A 537 0.68 23.05 -6.27
CA PRO A 537 -0.12 23.21 -5.07
C PRO A 537 -0.92 24.51 -5.10
N LEU A 538 -2.22 24.42 -4.79
CA LEU A 538 -3.12 25.59 -4.68
C LEU A 538 -2.87 26.43 -3.41
N SER A 539 -2.15 25.89 -2.42
CA SER A 539 -1.72 26.64 -1.25
C SER A 539 -0.72 27.73 -1.62
N ALA A 540 -0.68 28.83 -0.87
CA ALA A 540 0.37 29.82 -1.04
C ALA A 540 1.74 29.27 -0.60
N PRO A 541 2.86 29.73 -1.20
CA PRO A 541 4.19 29.47 -0.68
C PRO A 541 4.33 29.87 0.80
N ALA A 542 5.14 29.17 1.55
CA ALA A 542 5.47 29.48 2.93
C ALA A 542 6.74 30.34 3.01
N VAL A 543 6.78 31.29 3.94
CA VAL A 543 7.93 32.12 4.22
C VAL A 543 8.10 32.30 5.73
N SER A 544 9.34 32.28 6.20
CA SER A 544 9.72 32.66 7.56
C SER A 544 10.96 33.55 7.53
N ALA A 545 11.03 34.52 8.44
CA ALA A 545 12.20 35.37 8.54
C ALA A 545 12.52 35.76 9.98
N ARG A 546 13.80 35.90 10.29
CA ARG A 546 14.29 36.31 11.60
C ARG A 546 15.51 37.22 11.50
N VAL A 547 15.62 38.16 12.43
CA VAL A 547 16.84 38.96 12.58
C VAL A 547 17.97 38.06 13.03
N LEU A 548 19.14 38.19 12.44
CA LEU A 548 20.34 37.47 12.90
C LEU A 548 20.88 38.06 14.21
N SER A 549 21.65 37.27 14.95
CA SER A 549 22.23 37.67 16.25
C SER A 549 23.16 38.89 16.17
N THR A 550 23.69 39.20 14.98
CA THR A 550 24.43 40.45 14.69
C THR A 550 23.56 41.71 14.78
N GLY A 551 22.23 41.56 14.64
CA GLY A 551 21.26 42.65 14.75
C GLY A 551 21.00 43.47 13.49
N ASP A 552 21.84 43.33 12.44
CA ASP A 552 21.85 44.21 11.28
C ASP A 552 21.34 43.58 9.99
N SER A 553 21.02 42.28 10.00
CA SER A 553 20.61 41.50 8.85
C SER A 553 19.46 40.57 9.15
N THR A 554 18.75 40.14 8.09
CA THR A 554 17.58 39.27 8.18
C THR A 554 17.86 37.95 7.44
N ALA A 555 17.72 36.82 8.13
CA ALA A 555 17.65 35.51 7.48
C ALA A 555 16.22 35.20 7.06
N LEU A 556 16.04 34.83 5.80
CA LEU A 556 14.74 34.48 5.20
C LEU A 556 14.80 33.05 4.70
N PHE A 557 13.69 32.33 4.87
CA PHE A 557 13.48 30.95 4.45
C PHE A 557 12.17 30.87 3.67
N ALA A 558 12.19 30.21 2.52
CA ALA A 558 11.03 30.03 1.65
C ALA A 558 10.88 28.58 1.24
N SER A 559 9.65 28.07 1.23
CA SER A 559 9.32 26.72 0.76
C SER A 559 7.93 26.69 0.13
N TRP A 560 7.70 25.69 -0.70
CA TRP A 560 6.36 25.42 -1.23
C TRP A 560 6.20 23.92 -1.46
N ASN A 561 5.62 23.24 -0.47
CA ASN A 561 5.50 21.78 -0.44
C ASN A 561 4.77 21.27 -1.69
N GLY A 562 5.51 20.53 -2.53
CA GLY A 562 5.00 19.91 -3.75
C GLY A 562 5.11 20.75 -5.02
N ALA A 563 5.54 22.01 -4.97
CA ALA A 563 5.72 22.80 -6.19
C ALA A 563 7.00 22.38 -6.94
N THR A 564 6.83 21.92 -8.17
CA THR A 564 7.96 21.40 -8.99
C THR A 564 8.54 22.42 -9.99
N ASP A 565 7.76 23.46 -10.33
CA ASP A 565 8.15 24.42 -11.38
C ASP A 565 8.92 25.63 -10.85
N VAL A 566 9.15 25.71 -9.54
CA VAL A 566 9.86 26.84 -8.94
C VAL A 566 11.35 26.79 -9.33
N ALA A 567 11.80 27.82 -10.02
CA ALA A 567 13.21 27.97 -10.38
C ALA A 567 13.93 29.03 -9.54
N SER A 568 13.20 30.02 -9.04
CA SER A 568 13.74 31.08 -8.19
C SER A 568 12.68 31.75 -7.33
N TRP A 569 13.16 32.45 -6.30
CA TRP A 569 12.35 33.19 -5.35
C TRP A 569 12.68 34.67 -5.41
N ARG A 570 11.69 35.53 -5.73
CA ARG A 570 11.82 36.97 -5.58
C ARG A 570 11.39 37.35 -4.17
N VAL A 571 12.31 37.93 -3.41
CA VAL A 571 12.07 38.38 -2.05
C VAL A 571 11.55 39.81 -2.06
N LEU A 572 10.41 40.03 -1.40
CA LEU A 572 9.84 41.33 -1.14
C LEU A 572 10.02 41.66 0.34
N ALA A 573 10.52 42.86 0.66
CA ALA A 573 10.75 43.27 2.04
C ALA A 573 10.53 44.76 2.25
N THR A 574 10.28 45.14 3.51
CA THR A 574 10.15 46.53 3.95
C THR A 574 10.61 46.71 5.38
N THR A 575 11.16 47.89 5.69
CA THR A 575 11.46 48.35 7.05
C THR A 575 10.30 49.15 7.68
N GLU A 576 9.27 49.43 6.88
CA GLU A 576 8.08 50.21 7.23
C GLU A 576 6.90 49.31 7.56
N ASP A 577 5.71 49.65 7.11
CA ASP A 577 4.50 48.84 7.26
C ASP A 577 4.38 47.75 6.17
N GLN A 578 3.51 46.79 6.44
CA GLN A 578 3.36 45.60 5.56
C GLN A 578 2.86 45.92 4.15
N ASP A 579 2.31 47.11 3.89
CA ASP A 579 1.79 47.50 2.56
C ASP A 579 2.88 48.12 1.67
N SER A 580 4.09 48.31 2.21
CA SER A 580 5.21 49.00 1.57
C SER A 580 6.29 48.02 1.00
N LEU A 581 5.96 46.74 0.81
CA LEU A 581 6.88 45.72 0.32
C LEU A 581 7.43 46.07 -1.05
N LYS A 582 8.75 45.89 -1.23
CA LYS A 582 9.48 46.10 -2.51
C LYS A 582 10.38 44.91 -2.77
N PRO A 583 10.64 44.58 -4.05
CA PRO A 583 11.67 43.59 -4.40
C PRO A 583 13.05 44.04 -3.88
N VAL A 584 13.72 43.17 -3.14
CA VAL A 584 15.04 43.47 -2.56
C VAL A 584 16.10 42.45 -2.97
N GLU A 585 15.68 41.21 -3.30
CA GLU A 585 16.62 40.14 -3.67
C GLU A 585 15.91 39.12 -4.57
N THR A 586 16.70 38.32 -5.30
CA THR A 586 16.22 37.12 -5.99
C THR A 586 17.23 36.00 -5.70
N MET A 587 16.76 34.89 -5.15
CA MET A 587 17.57 33.71 -4.87
C MET A 587 17.13 32.52 -5.75
N PRO A 588 18.04 31.65 -6.18
CA PRO A 588 17.68 30.42 -6.87
C PRO A 588 16.91 29.49 -5.92
N ASP A 589 16.06 28.63 -6.49
CA ASP A 589 15.55 27.50 -5.74
C ASP A 589 16.68 26.53 -5.40
N SER A 590 16.71 26.02 -4.17
CA SER A 590 17.78 25.13 -3.69
C SER A 590 17.26 23.81 -3.15
N GLY A 591 15.97 23.53 -3.31
CA GLY A 591 15.27 22.34 -2.83
C GLY A 591 14.06 22.70 -1.98
N PHE A 592 13.58 21.79 -1.12
CA PHE A 592 12.34 21.99 -0.36
C PHE A 592 12.27 23.32 0.37
N GLU A 593 13.36 23.75 1.00
CA GLU A 593 13.48 25.08 1.61
C GLU A 593 14.71 25.81 1.04
N SER A 594 14.48 26.98 0.48
CA SER A 594 15.51 27.91 0.03
C SER A 594 15.73 29.03 1.03
N SER A 595 16.97 29.49 1.21
CA SER A 595 17.27 30.53 2.19
C SER A 595 18.24 31.59 1.67
N VAL A 596 18.10 32.83 2.18
CA VAL A 596 19.00 33.96 1.89
C VAL A 596 19.18 34.82 3.12
N THR A 597 20.36 35.43 3.24
CA THR A 597 20.63 36.50 4.21
C THR A 597 20.54 37.85 3.54
N LEU A 598 19.56 38.63 3.92
CA LEU A 598 19.38 40.00 3.48
C LEU A 598 20.26 40.95 4.31
N PRO A 599 20.92 41.96 3.71
CA PRO A 599 21.92 42.80 4.37
C PRO A 599 21.34 43.82 5.36
N GLU A 600 20.00 43.94 5.44
CA GLU A 600 19.31 44.88 6.27
C GLU A 600 18.36 44.21 7.25
N LYS A 601 18.01 44.92 8.34
CA LYS A 601 16.96 44.52 9.25
C LYS A 601 15.61 44.98 8.71
N TYR A 602 14.81 44.06 8.20
CA TYR A 602 13.46 44.31 7.70
C TYR A 602 12.42 44.10 8.81
N SER A 603 11.25 44.68 8.61
CA SER A 603 10.08 44.55 9.50
C SER A 603 9.13 43.47 8.97
N TYR A 604 8.90 43.44 7.67
CA TYR A 604 8.01 42.50 6.99
C TYR A 604 8.64 41.98 5.73
N VAL A 605 8.32 40.73 5.41
CA VAL A 605 8.76 40.05 4.19
C VAL A 605 7.64 39.25 3.54
N SER A 606 7.75 39.03 2.26
CA SER A 606 6.97 38.07 1.45
C SER A 606 7.88 37.50 0.36
N VAL A 607 7.50 36.37 -0.24
CA VAL A 607 8.22 35.78 -1.38
C VAL A 607 7.27 35.52 -2.53
N GLN A 608 7.81 35.62 -3.74
CA GLN A 608 7.18 35.25 -4.99
C GLN A 608 7.95 34.11 -5.62
N ALA A 609 7.29 32.97 -5.81
CA ALA A 609 7.84 31.84 -6.56
C ALA A 609 7.77 32.15 -8.05
N LEU A 610 8.89 31.95 -8.77
CA LEU A 610 9.02 32.20 -10.20
C LEU A 610 9.48 30.94 -10.91
N ASP A 611 8.93 30.70 -12.10
CA ASP A 611 9.38 29.62 -12.99
C ASP A 611 10.71 29.95 -13.68
N ALA A 612 11.19 29.03 -14.52
CA ALA A 612 12.42 29.20 -15.29
C ALA A 612 12.36 30.36 -16.30
N ALA A 613 11.18 30.80 -16.73
CA ALA A 613 10.96 31.96 -17.58
C ALA A 613 10.81 33.27 -16.78
N GLY A 614 10.84 33.23 -15.44
CA GLY A 614 10.64 34.37 -14.55
C GLY A 614 9.17 34.76 -14.37
N GLN A 615 8.23 33.91 -14.79
CA GLN A 615 6.80 34.11 -14.58
C GLN A 615 6.41 33.80 -13.14
N LEU A 616 5.44 34.55 -12.63
CA LEU A 616 4.94 34.38 -11.28
C LEU A 616 4.05 33.13 -11.17
N LEU A 617 4.45 32.19 -10.31
CA LEU A 617 3.68 30.98 -9.97
C LEU A 617 2.79 31.20 -8.74
N GLY A 618 3.31 31.85 -7.69
CA GLY A 618 2.58 32.10 -6.46
C GLY A 618 3.25 33.15 -5.57
N THR A 619 2.48 33.72 -4.64
CA THR A 619 2.96 34.71 -3.67
C THR A 619 2.59 34.25 -2.26
N SER A 620 3.55 34.29 -1.33
CA SER A 620 3.32 33.99 0.08
C SER A 620 2.47 35.07 0.77
N ASN A 621 1.90 34.71 1.92
CA ASN A 621 1.43 35.74 2.85
C ASN A 621 2.60 36.61 3.31
N THR A 622 2.30 37.89 3.66
CA THR A 622 3.27 38.76 4.31
C THR A 622 3.44 38.35 5.78
N VAL A 623 4.69 38.19 6.22
CA VAL A 623 4.99 37.85 7.62
C VAL A 623 5.88 38.91 8.26
N ALA A 624 5.71 39.08 9.56
CA ALA A 624 6.60 39.93 10.37
C ALA A 624 7.94 39.18 10.60
N VAL A 625 9.03 39.92 10.53
CA VAL A 625 10.37 39.39 10.86
C VAL A 625 10.50 39.21 12.38
N THR A 626 10.82 37.99 12.81
CA THR A 626 10.90 37.67 14.25
C THR A 626 12.26 38.13 14.84
N PRO A 627 12.34 38.38 16.14
CA PRO A 627 13.61 38.64 16.83
C PRO A 627 14.58 37.43 16.69
N PRO A 628 15.90 37.65 16.91
CA PRO A 628 16.83 36.54 16.97
C PRO A 628 16.43 35.57 18.08
N PRO A 629 16.71 34.25 17.92
CA PRO A 629 16.46 33.27 18.99
C PRO A 629 17.21 33.69 20.25
N ALA A 630 16.57 33.52 21.41
CA ALA A 630 17.24 33.76 22.70
C ALA A 630 18.50 32.93 22.80
N ALA A 631 19.60 33.53 23.26
CA ALA A 631 20.82 32.78 23.54
C ALA A 631 20.50 31.64 24.52
N PRO A 632 21.05 30.43 24.32
CA PRO A 632 20.89 29.36 25.30
C PRO A 632 21.38 29.87 26.66
N PRO A 633 20.70 29.53 27.76
CA PRO A 633 21.17 29.91 29.10
C PRO A 633 22.62 29.44 29.25
N ALA A 634 23.49 30.35 29.69
CA ALA A 634 24.87 30.00 29.99
C ALA A 634 24.84 28.89 31.06
N GLY A 635 25.25 27.68 30.66
CA GLY A 635 25.34 26.49 31.52
C GLY A 635 26.52 26.58 32.50
#